data_d2fba7f04b1003b921e38d21ca2da3cc
#
_entry.id   d2fba7f04b1003b921e38d21ca2da3cc
#
_cell.length_a   1.000
_cell.length_b   1.000
_cell.length_c   1.000
_cell.angle_alpha   90.00
_cell.angle_beta   90.00
_cell.angle_gamma   90.00
#
_symmetry.space_group_name_H-M   'P 1'
#
loop_
_entity.id
_entity.type
_entity.pdbx_description
1 polymer ?
#
loop_
_entity_poly.entity_id
_entity_poly.type
_entity_poly.pdbx_seq_one_letter_code
_entity_poly.pdbx_strand_id
1 'polypeptide(L)'
;MRVVTASLRGELLAVDEPTTVETEYGERKLAELQLRPTDGTDTDGDVTVDVTLWAKWADTAAHAEAGMDLVVTDPEVDEYQGEVTYSTTKESYVVLEPDFLVDVTAIRSWVQCPRMYYLNKLSAIPLNYPVVKGTIVHDVFGDLLRGRDLDAAIEDRVAEAGLELGLLGRDVAEVEGEVRGNAAAIEGWLAQGTLTDEDAWRSEYTLISPTFGLKGRADALRRGMPVELKTGKNTSREPRFQDKIQAAAYALMLDERGVDVDTGTLLYTKNTTLERTEESGDLSPAKEFTMGKGLLEFVVRSRNELAAMEARQEVPTGYEADAKCEYCFEQDTCMVVSGRLDQESKAGAVGRPIPDEEREYFERFYQAIEAERRAVHDEYRKLWEQGDQERADDDRALIGLEPLGQREIEGNRWELRARKPDDAVSKLREGDVALASEGDPVEGHAELCRITELGEEVVVTTDEPVSLQRLDVYPSELSVDRMLTALHDTVLKSNDDRKDVLFGRREPAFDDGRETFIDNNEGQNRAVNLAVNAQDCALIHGPPGTGKTYTIARLIRALVDCGDRVLLTAFTNRAVDNALEALRDQGFEDICRVGTDTGIREDMLDVQLETRGDPHERAAELRNSPVVAATTASCGSRVMREQSFDVAVVDEASQLTEPSALAALNLADRFVLVGDHEQLPPVVQAAD
;
A
#
# COMPACT_ATOMS: atom_id res chain seq x y z
N MET A 1 -20.13 -26.81 -0.77
CA MET A 1 -18.73 -27.12 -0.52
C MET A 1 -18.08 -27.40 -1.86
N ARG A 2 -17.45 -26.39 -2.45
CA ARG A 2 -16.69 -26.56 -3.68
C ARG A 2 -15.24 -26.34 -3.37
N VAL A 3 -14.54 -27.38 -3.05
CA VAL A 3 -13.10 -27.43 -3.17
C VAL A 3 -12.80 -27.34 -4.66
N VAL A 4 -12.01 -26.39 -5.12
CA VAL A 4 -11.41 -26.39 -6.45
C VAL A 4 -10.70 -27.73 -6.60
N THR A 5 -11.28 -28.66 -7.35
CA THR A 5 -10.83 -30.06 -7.37
C THR A 5 -9.80 -30.32 -8.44
N ALA A 6 -9.64 -29.43 -9.42
CA ALA A 6 -8.60 -29.46 -10.43
C ALA A 6 -8.36 -28.03 -10.95
N SER A 7 -7.12 -27.64 -11.12
CA SER A 7 -6.73 -26.43 -11.81
C SER A 7 -5.67 -26.74 -12.85
N LEU A 8 -5.74 -26.07 -13.98
CA LEU A 8 -4.68 -26.03 -14.98
C LEU A 8 -3.95 -24.72 -14.83
N ARG A 9 -2.65 -24.73 -14.61
CA ARG A 9 -1.80 -23.56 -14.56
C ARG A 9 -0.67 -23.66 -15.58
N GLY A 10 -0.32 -22.58 -16.24
CA GLY A 10 0.82 -22.53 -17.14
C GLY A 10 1.04 -21.19 -17.80
N GLU A 11 2.15 -21.09 -18.51
CA GLU A 11 2.54 -19.94 -19.32
C GLU A 11 1.85 -19.98 -20.68
N LEU A 12 1.26 -18.87 -21.10
CA LEU A 12 0.65 -18.68 -22.41
C LEU A 12 1.73 -18.61 -23.50
N LEU A 13 1.62 -19.48 -24.50
CA LEU A 13 2.50 -19.50 -25.69
C LEU A 13 1.87 -18.80 -26.88
N ALA A 14 0.54 -18.95 -27.04
CA ALA A 14 -0.22 -18.32 -28.09
C ALA A 14 -1.65 -18.02 -27.60
N VAL A 15 -2.23 -16.97 -28.13
CA VAL A 15 -3.59 -16.52 -27.81
C VAL A 15 -4.27 -16.11 -29.13
N ASP A 16 -5.41 -16.75 -29.42
CA ASP A 16 -6.23 -16.37 -30.56
C ASP A 16 -7.27 -15.30 -30.17
N GLU A 17 -7.61 -14.42 -31.10
CA GLU A 17 -8.68 -13.47 -30.88
C GLU A 17 -10.02 -14.18 -30.68
N PRO A 18 -10.88 -13.67 -29.78
CA PRO A 18 -12.21 -14.24 -29.56
C PRO A 18 -13.04 -14.28 -30.84
N THR A 19 -13.59 -15.44 -31.16
CA THR A 19 -14.47 -15.67 -32.32
C THR A 19 -15.84 -16.16 -31.89
N THR A 20 -16.84 -15.97 -32.77
CA THR A 20 -18.20 -16.50 -32.56
C THR A 20 -18.43 -17.70 -33.48
N VAL A 21 -18.83 -18.82 -32.88
CA VAL A 21 -19.13 -20.04 -33.60
C VAL A 21 -20.61 -20.43 -33.39
N GLU A 22 -21.19 -21.06 -34.42
CA GLU A 22 -22.55 -21.61 -34.33
C GLU A 22 -22.47 -23.03 -33.73
N THR A 23 -23.20 -23.25 -32.64
CA THR A 23 -23.28 -24.55 -31.96
C THR A 23 -24.72 -25.05 -32.00
N GLU A 24 -24.97 -26.28 -31.61
CA GLU A 24 -26.32 -26.84 -31.47
C GLU A 24 -27.21 -26.08 -30.45
N TYR A 25 -26.59 -25.25 -29.59
CA TYR A 25 -27.27 -24.39 -28.61
C TYR A 25 -27.30 -22.90 -29.01
N GLY A 26 -27.01 -22.60 -30.31
CA GLY A 26 -26.93 -21.24 -30.85
C GLY A 26 -25.51 -20.68 -30.93
N GLU A 27 -25.41 -19.41 -31.30
CA GLU A 27 -24.10 -18.70 -31.38
C GLU A 27 -23.42 -18.62 -30.00
N ARG A 28 -22.18 -19.01 -29.97
CA ARG A 28 -21.35 -18.93 -28.77
C ARG A 28 -19.98 -18.34 -29.10
N LYS A 29 -19.46 -17.53 -28.19
CA LYS A 29 -18.12 -16.97 -28.27
C LYS A 29 -17.11 -17.96 -27.70
N LEU A 30 -15.96 -18.11 -28.37
CA LEU A 30 -14.83 -18.87 -27.86
C LEU A 30 -13.51 -18.19 -28.22
N ALA A 31 -12.45 -18.53 -27.49
CA ALA A 31 -11.06 -18.24 -27.84
C ALA A 31 -10.19 -19.48 -27.59
N GLU A 32 -9.24 -19.71 -28.47
CA GLU A 32 -8.30 -20.83 -28.34
C GLU A 32 -6.93 -20.30 -27.89
N LEU A 33 -6.33 -21.01 -26.95
CA LEU A 33 -5.04 -20.66 -26.34
C LEU A 33 -4.13 -21.87 -26.37
N GLN A 34 -2.82 -21.62 -26.43
CA GLN A 34 -1.81 -22.65 -26.19
C GLN A 34 -1.07 -22.33 -24.89
N LEU A 35 -0.93 -23.33 -24.04
CA LEU A 35 -0.37 -23.21 -22.71
C LEU A 35 0.78 -24.20 -22.52
N ARG A 36 1.86 -23.75 -21.87
CA ARG A 36 2.89 -24.62 -21.30
C ARG A 36 2.57 -24.85 -19.83
N PRO A 37 2.09 -26.04 -19.42
CA PRO A 37 1.77 -26.30 -18.01
C PRO A 37 2.99 -26.15 -17.11
N THR A 38 2.77 -25.55 -15.92
CA THR A 38 3.82 -25.37 -14.89
C THR A 38 3.71 -26.38 -13.76
N ASP A 39 2.57 -27.11 -13.64
CA ASP A 39 2.36 -28.06 -12.55
C ASP A 39 2.86 -29.46 -12.87
N GLY A 40 3.93 -29.82 -12.18
CA GLY A 40 4.20 -31.06 -11.44
C GLY A 40 3.94 -32.39 -12.11
N THR A 41 4.27 -32.59 -13.38
CA THR A 41 4.62 -33.93 -13.85
C THR A 41 6.01 -33.88 -14.49
N ASP A 42 6.89 -34.82 -14.10
CA ASP A 42 8.19 -35.11 -14.74
C ASP A 42 8.02 -35.43 -16.25
N THR A 43 7.49 -34.48 -17.01
CA THR A 43 7.49 -34.53 -18.46
C THR A 43 8.43 -33.46 -18.99
N ASP A 44 9.41 -33.92 -19.77
CA ASP A 44 10.34 -33.10 -20.54
C ASP A 44 9.68 -31.78 -20.98
N GLY A 45 10.34 -30.64 -20.75
CA GLY A 45 9.87 -29.25 -20.87
C GLY A 45 9.32 -28.76 -22.21
N ASP A 46 8.68 -29.59 -23.01
CA ASP A 46 8.13 -29.30 -24.34
C ASP A 46 6.64 -29.69 -24.51
N VAL A 47 5.93 -30.02 -23.42
CA VAL A 47 4.51 -30.36 -23.54
C VAL A 47 3.68 -29.07 -23.59
N THR A 48 2.99 -28.87 -24.71
CA THR A 48 1.98 -27.81 -24.85
C THR A 48 0.58 -28.41 -24.81
N VAL A 49 -0.36 -27.70 -24.27
CA VAL A 49 -1.78 -28.08 -24.22
C VAL A 49 -2.64 -26.99 -24.85
N ASP A 50 -3.70 -27.40 -25.53
CA ASP A 50 -4.69 -26.48 -26.08
C ASP A 50 -5.79 -26.25 -25.05
N VAL A 51 -6.19 -25.00 -24.91
CA VAL A 51 -7.21 -24.53 -23.95
C VAL A 51 -8.27 -23.73 -24.69
N THR A 52 -9.54 -24.14 -24.59
CA THR A 52 -10.66 -23.42 -25.16
C THR A 52 -11.40 -22.66 -24.06
N LEU A 53 -11.44 -21.33 -24.17
CA LEU A 53 -12.22 -20.45 -23.32
C LEU A 53 -13.61 -20.21 -23.94
N TRP A 54 -14.66 -20.53 -23.22
CA TRP A 54 -16.05 -20.39 -23.70
C TRP A 54 -16.78 -19.19 -23.12
N ALA A 55 -17.65 -18.60 -23.93
CA ALA A 55 -18.60 -17.55 -23.57
C ALA A 55 -17.91 -16.33 -22.96
N LYS A 56 -18.25 -15.92 -21.74
CA LYS A 56 -17.67 -14.77 -21.04
C LYS A 56 -16.17 -14.87 -20.81
N TRP A 57 -15.62 -16.08 -20.71
CA TRP A 57 -14.17 -16.28 -20.53
C TRP A 57 -13.39 -16.08 -21.83
N ALA A 58 -14.04 -16.22 -22.98
CA ALA A 58 -13.42 -15.88 -24.25
C ALA A 58 -12.99 -14.40 -24.32
N ASP A 59 -13.70 -13.50 -23.64
CA ASP A 59 -13.33 -12.08 -23.58
C ASP A 59 -11.99 -11.87 -22.86
N THR A 60 -11.59 -12.77 -21.96
CA THR A 60 -10.29 -12.71 -21.28
C THR A 60 -9.13 -12.81 -22.26
N ALA A 61 -9.30 -13.51 -23.39
CA ALA A 61 -8.26 -13.62 -24.41
C ALA A 61 -7.89 -12.25 -25.04
N ALA A 62 -8.83 -11.29 -25.06
CA ALA A 62 -8.51 -9.94 -25.54
C ALA A 62 -7.53 -9.16 -24.65
N HIS A 63 -7.31 -9.61 -23.43
CA HIS A 63 -6.38 -9.03 -22.46
C HIS A 63 -5.12 -9.88 -22.27
N ALA A 64 -5.10 -11.09 -22.80
CA ALA A 64 -4.02 -12.06 -22.63
C ALA A 64 -2.97 -11.93 -23.76
N GLU A 65 -1.72 -12.15 -23.40
CA GLU A 65 -0.60 -12.17 -24.33
C GLU A 65 0.34 -13.36 -24.05
N ALA A 66 1.11 -13.76 -25.05
CA ALA A 66 2.14 -14.78 -24.88
C ALA A 66 3.17 -14.32 -23.82
N GLY A 67 3.56 -15.23 -22.93
CA GLY A 67 4.43 -14.98 -21.80
C GLY A 67 3.70 -14.63 -20.49
N MET A 68 2.39 -14.41 -20.51
CA MET A 68 1.57 -14.28 -19.31
C MET A 68 1.25 -15.64 -18.70
N ASP A 69 1.09 -15.70 -17.39
CA ASP A 69 0.59 -16.89 -16.68
C ASP A 69 -0.94 -16.94 -16.68
N LEU A 70 -1.47 -18.14 -16.81
CA LEU A 70 -2.92 -18.42 -16.79
C LEU A 70 -3.25 -19.53 -15.81
N VAL A 71 -4.34 -19.36 -15.07
CA VAL A 71 -5.00 -20.42 -14.31
C VAL A 71 -6.42 -20.62 -14.82
N VAL A 72 -6.81 -21.88 -15.04
CA VAL A 72 -8.20 -22.26 -15.29
C VAL A 72 -8.61 -23.25 -14.20
N THR A 73 -9.63 -22.86 -13.41
CA THR A 73 -10.19 -23.73 -12.37
C THR A 73 -11.25 -24.66 -12.96
N ASP A 74 -11.36 -25.87 -12.45
CA ASP A 74 -12.37 -26.87 -12.84
C ASP A 74 -12.58 -26.98 -14.36
N PRO A 75 -11.50 -27.14 -15.18
CA PRO A 75 -11.64 -27.32 -16.60
C PRO A 75 -12.23 -28.71 -16.92
N GLU A 76 -12.92 -28.82 -18.03
CA GLU A 76 -13.22 -30.10 -18.68
C GLU A 76 -11.97 -30.55 -19.43
N VAL A 77 -11.62 -31.82 -19.28
CA VAL A 77 -10.44 -32.43 -19.90
C VAL A 77 -10.89 -33.46 -20.91
N ASP A 78 -10.52 -33.30 -22.17
CA ASP A 78 -10.77 -34.24 -23.25
C ASP A 78 -9.44 -34.84 -23.74
N GLU A 79 -9.42 -36.17 -23.88
CA GLU A 79 -8.28 -36.90 -24.45
C GLU A 79 -8.72 -37.61 -25.76
N TYR A 80 -8.10 -37.17 -26.85
CA TYR A 80 -8.34 -37.82 -28.16
C TYR A 80 -7.02 -38.17 -28.85
N GLN A 81 -6.83 -39.43 -29.17
CA GLN A 81 -5.64 -39.95 -29.84
C GLN A 81 -4.30 -39.65 -29.13
N GLY A 82 -4.33 -39.44 -27.82
CA GLY A 82 -3.17 -39.08 -27.00
C GLY A 82 -2.87 -37.60 -26.92
N GLU A 83 -3.70 -36.73 -27.52
CA GLU A 83 -3.70 -35.32 -27.33
C GLU A 83 -4.70 -34.93 -26.21
N VAL A 84 -4.23 -34.14 -25.23
CA VAL A 84 -5.05 -33.66 -24.12
C VAL A 84 -5.42 -32.19 -24.39
N THR A 85 -6.72 -31.91 -24.37
CA THR A 85 -7.26 -30.57 -24.51
C THR A 85 -8.09 -30.18 -23.30
N TYR A 86 -8.10 -28.91 -22.98
CA TYR A 86 -8.85 -28.37 -21.86
C TYR A 86 -9.89 -27.39 -22.34
N SER A 87 -11.03 -27.33 -21.67
CA SER A 87 -12.04 -26.32 -21.94
C SER A 87 -12.67 -25.78 -20.66
N THR A 88 -13.09 -24.52 -20.68
CA THR A 88 -13.82 -23.93 -19.56
C THR A 88 -15.22 -24.49 -19.47
N THR A 89 -15.69 -24.74 -18.27
CA THR A 89 -17.04 -25.17 -17.93
C THR A 89 -17.85 -23.98 -17.38
N LYS A 90 -19.11 -24.24 -17.05
CA LYS A 90 -19.91 -23.25 -16.31
C LYS A 90 -19.39 -23.01 -14.90
N GLU A 91 -18.53 -23.87 -14.37
CA GLU A 91 -17.98 -23.78 -13.02
C GLU A 91 -16.58 -23.18 -13.00
N SER A 92 -15.93 -23.09 -14.15
CA SER A 92 -14.57 -22.59 -14.28
C SER A 92 -14.49 -21.08 -14.00
N TYR A 93 -13.33 -20.69 -13.43
CA TYR A 93 -12.81 -19.33 -13.47
C TYR A 93 -11.51 -19.34 -14.27
N VAL A 94 -11.25 -18.23 -14.97
CA VAL A 94 -9.99 -18.00 -15.70
C VAL A 94 -9.29 -16.81 -15.08
N VAL A 95 -8.05 -16.99 -14.64
CA VAL A 95 -7.25 -15.97 -13.96
C VAL A 95 -5.96 -15.73 -14.73
N LEU A 96 -5.73 -14.49 -15.17
CA LEU A 96 -4.48 -14.04 -15.78
C LEU A 96 -3.53 -13.51 -14.71
N GLU A 97 -2.22 -13.78 -14.85
CA GLU A 97 -1.19 -13.29 -13.95
C GLU A 97 -1.58 -13.50 -12.46
N PRO A 98 -1.83 -14.75 -12.02
CA PRO A 98 -2.32 -15.03 -10.66
C PRO A 98 -1.33 -14.62 -9.57
N ASP A 99 -0.03 -14.56 -9.88
CA ASP A 99 1.02 -14.17 -8.94
C ASP A 99 1.10 -12.66 -8.73
N PHE A 100 0.50 -11.87 -9.63
CA PHE A 100 0.27 -10.46 -9.40
C PHE A 100 -0.97 -10.29 -8.51
N LEU A 101 -0.74 -10.15 -7.20
CA LEU A 101 -1.83 -10.02 -6.22
C LEU A 101 -2.49 -8.65 -6.31
N VAL A 102 -3.71 -8.62 -6.81
CA VAL A 102 -4.52 -7.40 -6.88
C VAL A 102 -5.20 -7.17 -5.54
N ASP A 103 -5.03 -5.98 -4.98
CA ASP A 103 -5.76 -5.58 -3.78
C ASP A 103 -7.26 -5.42 -4.09
N VAL A 104 -8.10 -5.89 -3.17
CA VAL A 104 -9.57 -5.83 -3.33
C VAL A 104 -10.08 -4.40 -3.54
N THR A 105 -9.47 -3.43 -2.87
CA THR A 105 -9.82 -2.01 -3.02
C THR A 105 -9.45 -1.47 -4.40
N ALA A 106 -8.39 -1.99 -5.00
CA ALA A 106 -7.95 -1.64 -6.35
C ALA A 106 -8.99 -2.05 -7.40
N ILE A 107 -9.58 -3.25 -7.28
CA ILE A 107 -10.65 -3.70 -8.18
C ILE A 107 -11.86 -2.78 -8.10
N ARG A 108 -12.25 -2.36 -6.89
CA ARG A 108 -13.34 -1.40 -6.70
C ARG A 108 -13.08 -0.09 -7.44
N SER A 109 -11.87 0.44 -7.34
CA SER A 109 -11.45 1.66 -8.05
C SER A 109 -11.44 1.46 -9.56
N TRP A 110 -10.94 0.30 -10.04
CA TRP A 110 -10.94 -0.08 -11.45
C TRP A 110 -12.35 -0.14 -12.05
N VAL A 111 -13.28 -0.79 -11.36
CA VAL A 111 -14.68 -0.89 -11.80
C VAL A 111 -15.36 0.47 -11.85
N GLN A 112 -15.02 1.37 -10.94
CA GLN A 112 -15.56 2.73 -10.95
C GLN A 112 -14.99 3.56 -12.11
N CYS A 113 -13.68 3.53 -12.31
CA CYS A 113 -12.97 4.16 -13.42
C CYS A 113 -11.53 3.62 -13.49
N PRO A 114 -11.13 2.90 -14.56
CA PRO A 114 -9.75 2.41 -14.70
C PRO A 114 -8.70 3.52 -14.59
N ARG A 115 -8.99 4.70 -15.11
CA ARG A 115 -8.12 5.88 -14.98
C ARG A 115 -7.97 6.30 -13.51
N MET A 116 -9.00 6.22 -12.70
CA MET A 116 -8.94 6.56 -11.27
C MET A 116 -8.02 5.59 -10.51
N TYR A 117 -8.05 4.30 -10.82
CA TYR A 117 -7.09 3.35 -10.28
C TYR A 117 -5.65 3.76 -10.58
N TYR A 118 -5.35 4.06 -11.86
CA TYR A 118 -4.04 4.49 -12.31
C TYR A 118 -3.58 5.80 -11.63
N LEU A 119 -4.47 6.77 -11.50
CA LEU A 119 -4.15 8.05 -10.88
C LEU A 119 -3.92 7.93 -9.37
N ASN A 120 -4.68 7.10 -8.67
CA ASN A 120 -4.43 6.79 -7.26
C ASN A 120 -3.04 6.17 -7.05
N LYS A 121 -2.62 5.32 -7.99
CA LYS A 121 -1.28 4.73 -7.99
C LYS A 121 -0.18 5.78 -8.16
N LEU A 122 -0.39 6.78 -9.05
CA LEU A 122 0.59 7.85 -9.32
C LEU A 122 0.66 8.90 -8.23
N SER A 123 -0.49 9.41 -7.77
CA SER A 123 -0.53 10.65 -6.99
C SER A 123 -0.65 10.43 -5.47
N ALA A 124 -1.01 9.24 -5.04
CA ALA A 124 -1.43 8.93 -3.67
C ALA A 124 -2.57 9.84 -3.15
N ILE A 125 -3.33 9.38 -2.19
CA ILE A 125 -4.40 10.18 -1.59
C ILE A 125 -3.78 11.21 -0.64
N PRO A 126 -4.03 12.52 -0.83
CA PRO A 126 -3.53 13.55 0.06
C PRO A 126 -4.20 13.46 1.44
N LEU A 127 -3.59 14.09 2.44
CA LEU A 127 -4.20 14.25 3.75
C LEU A 127 -5.50 15.03 3.62
N ASN A 128 -6.63 14.41 3.97
CA ASN A 128 -7.94 15.03 3.95
C ASN A 128 -8.85 14.48 5.05
N TYR A 129 -9.76 15.30 5.53
CA TYR A 129 -10.61 14.96 6.66
C TYR A 129 -11.55 13.77 6.42
N PRO A 130 -12.23 13.63 5.27
CA PRO A 130 -13.07 12.46 5.01
C PRO A 130 -12.34 11.14 5.14
N VAL A 131 -11.08 11.05 4.70
CA VAL A 131 -10.26 9.84 4.81
C VAL A 131 -9.86 9.58 6.26
N VAL A 132 -9.37 10.59 6.98
CA VAL A 132 -8.99 10.44 8.41
C VAL A 132 -10.20 10.04 9.25
N LYS A 133 -11.34 10.72 9.08
CA LYS A 133 -12.57 10.34 9.76
C LYS A 133 -13.03 8.92 9.39
N GLY A 134 -12.93 8.56 8.12
CA GLY A 134 -13.24 7.21 7.66
C GLY A 134 -12.42 6.16 8.39
N THR A 135 -11.12 6.35 8.52
CA THR A 135 -10.22 5.46 9.28
C THR A 135 -10.65 5.34 10.74
N ILE A 136 -10.90 6.47 11.41
CA ILE A 136 -11.37 6.48 12.81
C ILE A 136 -12.67 5.66 12.96
N VAL A 137 -13.63 5.81 12.06
CA VAL A 137 -14.91 5.08 12.12
C VAL A 137 -14.70 3.58 11.90
N HIS A 138 -13.79 3.18 10.99
CA HIS A 138 -13.43 1.77 10.80
C HIS A 138 -12.77 1.17 12.05
N ASP A 139 -11.85 1.89 12.67
CA ASP A 139 -11.19 1.44 13.91
C ASP A 139 -12.18 1.30 15.05
N VAL A 140 -13.11 2.26 15.22
CA VAL A 140 -14.21 2.17 16.20
C VAL A 140 -15.12 0.97 15.91
N PHE A 141 -15.40 0.66 14.66
CA PHE A 141 -16.17 -0.53 14.29
C PHE A 141 -15.48 -1.81 14.75
N GLY A 142 -14.21 -1.96 14.50
CA GLY A 142 -13.41 -3.09 15.00
C GLY A 142 -13.42 -3.19 16.52
N ASP A 143 -13.27 -2.07 17.22
CA ASP A 143 -13.33 -1.98 18.67
C ASP A 143 -14.69 -2.45 19.22
N LEU A 144 -15.80 -2.01 18.62
CA LEU A 144 -17.14 -2.43 19.02
C LEU A 144 -17.37 -3.93 18.79
N LEU A 145 -16.84 -4.51 17.72
CA LEU A 145 -16.90 -5.95 17.46
C LEU A 145 -16.16 -6.76 18.54
N ARG A 146 -15.08 -6.21 19.08
CA ARG A 146 -14.32 -6.80 20.20
C ARG A 146 -14.92 -6.50 21.59
N GLY A 147 -16.08 -5.86 21.63
CA GLY A 147 -16.80 -5.59 22.88
C GLY A 147 -16.34 -4.36 23.65
N ARG A 148 -15.56 -3.48 23.02
CA ARG A 148 -15.09 -2.24 23.64
C ARG A 148 -16.23 -1.24 23.84
N ASP A 149 -16.17 -0.46 24.92
CA ASP A 149 -17.11 0.64 25.15
C ASP A 149 -17.02 1.72 24.07
N LEU A 150 -18.18 2.21 23.59
CA LEU A 150 -18.25 3.15 22.48
C LEU A 150 -17.54 4.47 22.79
N ASP A 151 -17.77 5.04 23.99
CA ASP A 151 -17.21 6.33 24.35
C ASP A 151 -15.69 6.25 24.48
N ALA A 152 -15.20 5.20 25.12
CA ALA A 152 -13.77 4.92 25.25
C ALA A 152 -13.10 4.66 23.89
N ALA A 153 -13.76 3.94 22.97
CA ALA A 153 -13.25 3.69 21.63
C ALA A 153 -13.14 4.98 20.83
N ILE A 154 -14.16 5.84 20.85
CA ILE A 154 -14.15 7.11 20.12
C ILE A 154 -13.04 8.03 20.64
N GLU A 155 -12.97 8.24 21.96
CA GLU A 155 -11.96 9.08 22.59
C GLU A 155 -10.54 8.63 22.20
N ASP A 156 -10.28 7.33 22.29
CA ASP A 156 -8.97 6.74 22.02
C ASP A 156 -8.58 6.87 20.53
N ARG A 157 -9.48 6.51 19.60
CA ARG A 157 -9.21 6.57 18.16
C ARG A 157 -9.09 7.99 17.63
N VAL A 158 -9.83 8.95 18.16
CA VAL A 158 -9.66 10.37 17.85
C VAL A 158 -8.32 10.88 18.38
N ALA A 159 -7.93 10.50 19.60
CA ALA A 159 -6.62 10.86 20.15
C ALA A 159 -5.46 10.29 19.31
N GLU A 160 -5.55 9.05 18.82
CA GLU A 160 -4.54 8.45 17.93
C GLU A 160 -4.34 9.24 16.63
N ALA A 161 -5.40 9.83 16.08
CA ALA A 161 -5.37 10.67 14.89
C ALA A 161 -5.02 12.13 15.17
N GLY A 162 -4.58 12.48 16.37
CA GLY A 162 -4.39 13.86 16.82
C GLY A 162 -3.53 14.70 15.89
N LEU A 163 -2.38 14.20 15.44
CA LEU A 163 -1.51 14.91 14.51
C LEU A 163 -2.20 15.23 13.17
N GLU A 164 -2.81 14.22 12.54
CA GLU A 164 -3.50 14.40 11.25
C GLU A 164 -4.67 15.39 11.37
N LEU A 165 -5.46 15.26 12.44
CA LEU A 165 -6.56 16.19 12.73
C LEU A 165 -6.08 17.62 12.98
N GLY A 166 -4.97 17.78 13.69
CA GLY A 166 -4.35 19.09 13.93
C GLY A 166 -3.84 19.75 12.65
N LEU A 167 -3.20 18.97 11.77
CA LEU A 167 -2.78 19.46 10.45
C LEU A 167 -3.96 19.88 9.57
N LEU A 168 -5.10 19.24 9.74
CA LEU A 168 -6.36 19.58 9.07
C LEU A 168 -7.17 20.68 9.77
N GLY A 169 -6.68 21.19 10.91
CA GLY A 169 -7.35 22.25 11.68
C GLY A 169 -8.67 21.82 12.30
N ARG A 170 -8.78 20.55 12.72
CA ARG A 170 -10.00 19.98 13.30
C ARG A 170 -9.96 19.98 14.83
N ASP A 171 -11.12 20.23 15.42
CA ASP A 171 -11.33 20.22 16.87
C ASP A 171 -11.79 18.84 17.34
N VAL A 172 -11.27 18.38 18.49
CA VAL A 172 -11.58 17.05 19.05
C VAL A 172 -13.07 16.85 19.26
N ALA A 173 -13.76 17.80 19.88
CA ALA A 173 -15.18 17.65 20.20
C ALA A 173 -16.06 17.59 18.94
N GLU A 174 -15.71 18.34 17.90
CA GLU A 174 -16.37 18.28 16.59
C GLU A 174 -16.21 16.88 15.98
N VAL A 175 -14.97 16.38 15.93
CA VAL A 175 -14.66 15.06 15.35
C VAL A 175 -15.33 13.92 16.13
N GLU A 176 -15.23 13.95 17.46
CA GLU A 176 -15.92 12.95 18.32
C GLU A 176 -17.43 12.95 18.09
N GLY A 177 -18.03 14.12 17.95
CA GLY A 177 -19.46 14.27 17.66
C GLY A 177 -19.85 13.65 16.31
N GLU A 178 -19.05 13.89 15.26
CA GLU A 178 -19.29 13.31 13.93
C GLU A 178 -19.05 11.79 13.92
N VAL A 179 -17.98 11.29 14.54
CA VAL A 179 -17.69 9.87 14.65
C VAL A 179 -18.80 9.16 15.45
N ARG A 180 -19.28 9.77 16.55
CA ARG A 180 -20.41 9.25 17.31
C ARG A 180 -21.67 9.13 16.46
N GLY A 181 -21.93 10.10 15.59
CA GLY A 181 -23.05 10.02 14.65
C GLY A 181 -22.94 8.84 13.69
N ASN A 182 -21.75 8.56 13.18
CA ASN A 182 -21.48 7.37 12.36
C ASN A 182 -21.56 6.07 13.17
N ALA A 183 -20.99 6.06 14.38
CA ALA A 183 -20.97 4.89 15.25
C ALA A 183 -22.37 4.50 15.77
N ALA A 184 -23.30 5.45 15.91
CA ALA A 184 -24.67 5.17 16.30
C ALA A 184 -25.40 4.21 15.32
N ALA A 185 -25.11 4.30 14.02
CA ALA A 185 -25.65 3.38 13.03
C ALA A 185 -25.09 1.96 13.22
N ILE A 186 -23.80 1.86 13.58
CA ILE A 186 -23.11 0.59 13.86
C ILE A 186 -23.70 -0.04 15.12
N GLU A 187 -23.74 0.71 16.21
CA GLU A 187 -24.26 0.25 17.49
C GLU A 187 -25.73 -0.19 17.40
N GLY A 188 -26.57 0.62 16.72
CA GLY A 188 -27.96 0.29 16.48
C GLY A 188 -28.14 -0.99 15.64
N TRP A 189 -27.28 -1.25 14.68
CA TRP A 189 -27.29 -2.47 13.91
C TRP A 189 -26.83 -3.68 14.72
N LEU A 190 -25.75 -3.55 15.48
CA LEU A 190 -25.24 -4.60 16.36
C LEU A 190 -26.24 -4.96 17.47
N ALA A 191 -26.99 -3.98 17.99
CA ALA A 191 -28.00 -4.21 19.02
C ALA A 191 -29.23 -4.99 18.54
N GLN A 192 -29.47 -5.07 17.22
CA GLN A 192 -30.56 -5.87 16.67
C GLN A 192 -30.27 -7.37 16.61
N GLY A 193 -28.97 -7.73 16.58
CA GLY A 193 -28.50 -9.09 16.74
C GLY A 193 -27.69 -9.14 18.03
N THR A 194 -27.97 -10.08 18.92
CA THR A 194 -27.09 -10.34 20.03
C THR A 194 -25.72 -10.75 19.52
N LEU A 195 -24.67 -10.01 19.90
CA LEU A 195 -23.30 -10.47 19.73
C LEU A 195 -23.13 -11.72 20.58
N THR A 196 -23.30 -12.88 19.97
CA THR A 196 -23.15 -14.18 20.62
C THR A 196 -21.96 -14.90 20.03
N ASP A 197 -21.41 -15.87 20.76
CA ASP A 197 -20.37 -16.76 20.22
C ASP A 197 -20.81 -17.45 18.92
N GLU A 198 -22.14 -17.61 18.71
CA GLU A 198 -22.73 -18.19 17.50
C GLU A 198 -22.56 -17.27 16.26
N ASP A 199 -22.40 -15.96 16.45
CA ASP A 199 -22.16 -15.02 15.34
C ASP A 199 -20.73 -15.10 14.80
N ALA A 200 -19.80 -15.66 15.57
CA ALA A 200 -18.41 -15.90 15.18
C ALA A 200 -17.79 -14.68 14.47
N TRP A 201 -17.89 -13.52 15.12
CA TRP A 201 -17.31 -12.29 14.61
C TRP A 201 -15.79 -12.35 14.52
N ARG A 202 -15.24 -11.85 13.42
CA ARG A 202 -13.82 -11.59 13.22
C ARG A 202 -13.68 -10.18 12.67
N SER A 203 -12.85 -9.35 13.28
CA SER A 203 -12.53 -8.01 12.77
C SER A 203 -11.25 -8.04 11.97
N GLU A 204 -11.14 -7.16 10.98
CA GLU A 204 -9.89 -6.91 10.25
C GLU A 204 -9.22 -8.19 9.70
N TYR A 205 -9.99 -9.02 9.00
CA TYR A 205 -9.56 -10.35 8.57
C TYR A 205 -8.72 -10.30 7.30
N THR A 206 -7.44 -10.65 7.41
CA THR A 206 -6.50 -10.67 6.29
C THR A 206 -6.65 -11.93 5.45
N LEU A 207 -6.72 -11.76 4.13
CA LEU A 207 -6.87 -12.81 3.15
C LEU A 207 -5.86 -12.65 2.00
N ILE A 208 -5.29 -13.77 1.58
CA ILE A 208 -4.46 -13.91 0.37
C ILE A 208 -5.00 -15.10 -0.41
N SER A 209 -5.19 -14.95 -1.71
CA SER A 209 -5.65 -16.00 -2.62
C SER A 209 -4.66 -16.20 -3.75
N PRO A 210 -3.86 -17.28 -3.71
CA PRO A 210 -2.98 -17.67 -4.82
C PRO A 210 -3.73 -18.01 -6.10
N THR A 211 -4.89 -18.64 -5.99
CA THR A 211 -5.69 -19.06 -7.16
C THR A 211 -6.28 -17.89 -7.91
N PHE A 212 -6.89 -16.95 -7.18
CA PHE A 212 -7.54 -15.78 -7.80
C PHE A 212 -6.61 -14.58 -7.96
N GLY A 213 -5.38 -14.64 -7.44
CA GLY A 213 -4.43 -13.53 -7.48
C GLY A 213 -4.98 -12.29 -6.76
N LEU A 214 -5.52 -12.48 -5.57
CA LEU A 214 -6.17 -11.47 -4.75
C LEU A 214 -5.53 -11.36 -3.38
N LYS A 215 -5.49 -10.17 -2.83
CA LYS A 215 -5.18 -9.90 -1.42
C LYS A 215 -6.10 -8.83 -0.87
N GLY A 216 -6.34 -8.86 0.42
CA GLY A 216 -7.11 -7.82 1.08
C GLY A 216 -7.35 -8.10 2.55
N ARG A 217 -7.99 -7.15 3.20
CA ARG A 217 -8.36 -7.22 4.61
C ARG A 217 -9.81 -6.82 4.74
N ALA A 218 -10.67 -7.80 5.06
CA ALA A 218 -12.09 -7.57 5.26
C ALA A 218 -12.32 -6.81 6.57
N ASP A 219 -13.18 -5.80 6.58
CA ASP A 219 -13.50 -5.05 7.79
C ASP A 219 -14.03 -5.97 8.89
N ALA A 220 -14.89 -6.91 8.52
CA ALA A 220 -15.36 -7.95 9.43
C ALA A 220 -15.87 -9.19 8.69
N LEU A 221 -15.88 -10.31 9.40
CA LEU A 221 -16.63 -11.51 9.04
C LEU A 221 -17.67 -11.79 10.12
N ARG A 222 -18.89 -12.12 9.71
CA ARG A 222 -19.96 -12.63 10.58
C ARG A 222 -20.38 -14.00 10.11
N ARG A 223 -20.17 -15.05 10.91
CA ARG A 223 -20.42 -16.44 10.50
C ARG A 223 -19.74 -16.82 9.18
N GLY A 224 -18.54 -16.28 8.95
CA GLY A 224 -17.82 -16.42 7.68
C GLY A 224 -18.30 -15.52 6.55
N MET A 225 -19.38 -14.73 6.71
CA MET A 225 -19.88 -13.81 5.68
C MET A 225 -19.20 -12.46 5.78
N PRO A 226 -18.72 -11.86 4.66
CA PRO A 226 -18.05 -10.57 4.70
C PRO A 226 -19.01 -9.41 5.01
N VAL A 227 -18.57 -8.52 5.89
CA VAL A 227 -19.22 -7.27 6.24
C VAL A 227 -18.26 -6.13 5.96
N GLU A 228 -18.67 -5.21 5.10
CA GLU A 228 -17.87 -4.05 4.69
C GLU A 228 -18.53 -2.75 5.17
N LEU A 229 -17.73 -1.90 5.80
CA LEU A 229 -18.16 -0.61 6.31
C LEU A 229 -18.00 0.48 5.24
N LYS A 230 -19.00 1.34 5.12
CA LYS A 230 -18.96 2.52 4.25
C LYS A 230 -19.38 3.76 5.03
N THR A 231 -18.50 4.74 5.13
CA THR A 231 -18.74 6.00 5.86
C THR A 231 -19.65 6.98 5.11
N GLY A 232 -20.24 6.53 4.02
CA GLY A 232 -21.19 7.29 3.21
C GLY A 232 -22.65 7.05 3.56
N LYS A 233 -23.55 7.66 2.76
CA LYS A 233 -24.99 7.46 2.79
C LYS A 233 -25.46 6.73 1.54
N ASN A 234 -26.35 5.76 1.69
CA ASN A 234 -27.02 5.10 0.59
C ASN A 234 -28.50 4.95 0.89
N THR A 235 -29.33 5.68 0.17
CA THR A 235 -30.81 5.67 0.33
C THR A 235 -31.49 4.65 -0.58
N SER A 236 -30.75 3.96 -1.45
CA SER A 236 -31.28 2.88 -2.26
C SER A 236 -31.49 1.63 -1.43
N ARG A 237 -32.43 0.79 -1.81
CA ARG A 237 -32.66 -0.51 -1.19
C ARG A 237 -31.46 -1.43 -1.37
N GLU A 238 -30.85 -1.40 -2.55
CA GLU A 238 -29.69 -2.20 -2.90
C GLU A 238 -28.39 -1.48 -2.54
N PRO A 239 -27.33 -2.20 -2.13
CA PRO A 239 -25.99 -1.66 -2.05
C PRO A 239 -25.53 -1.10 -3.41
N ARG A 240 -24.60 -0.14 -3.39
CA ARG A 240 -23.98 0.32 -4.62
C ARG A 240 -23.18 -0.81 -5.26
N PHE A 241 -23.23 -0.90 -6.58
CA PHE A 241 -22.56 -1.98 -7.31
C PHE A 241 -21.06 -2.07 -6.99
N GLN A 242 -20.34 -0.95 -7.05
CA GLN A 242 -18.92 -0.92 -6.74
C GLN A 242 -18.57 -1.33 -5.29
N ASP A 243 -19.49 -1.16 -4.35
CA ASP A 243 -19.28 -1.58 -2.96
C ASP A 243 -19.48 -3.10 -2.81
N LYS A 244 -20.38 -3.72 -3.60
CA LYS A 244 -20.54 -5.18 -3.67
C LYS A 244 -19.28 -5.90 -4.14
N ILE A 245 -18.46 -5.25 -4.98
CA ILE A 245 -17.22 -5.82 -5.55
C ILE A 245 -16.23 -6.25 -4.46
N GLN A 246 -16.04 -5.43 -3.42
CA GLN A 246 -15.13 -5.80 -2.32
C GLN A 246 -15.59 -7.06 -1.60
N ALA A 247 -16.85 -7.10 -1.17
CA ALA A 247 -17.40 -8.26 -0.48
C ALA A 247 -17.39 -9.52 -1.35
N ALA A 248 -17.64 -9.38 -2.67
CA ALA A 248 -17.58 -10.47 -3.62
C ALA A 248 -16.14 -11.01 -3.81
N ALA A 249 -15.14 -10.13 -3.82
CA ALA A 249 -13.74 -10.54 -3.86
C ALA A 249 -13.34 -11.33 -2.60
N TYR A 250 -13.78 -10.89 -1.41
CA TYR A 250 -13.57 -11.65 -0.19
C TYR A 250 -14.31 -13.00 -0.21
N ALA A 251 -15.49 -13.06 -0.81
CA ALA A 251 -16.21 -14.31 -0.96
C ALA A 251 -15.44 -15.34 -1.80
N LEU A 252 -14.79 -14.92 -2.90
CA LEU A 252 -13.90 -15.78 -3.70
C LEU A 252 -12.74 -16.33 -2.87
N MET A 253 -12.09 -15.47 -2.09
CA MET A 253 -10.95 -15.88 -1.25
C MET A 253 -11.37 -16.82 -0.11
N LEU A 254 -12.55 -16.63 0.44
CA LEU A 254 -13.12 -17.48 1.50
C LEU A 254 -13.56 -18.85 0.94
N ASP A 255 -14.14 -18.87 -0.27
CA ASP A 255 -14.55 -20.10 -0.94
C ASP A 255 -13.32 -21.00 -1.23
N GLU A 256 -12.20 -20.43 -1.63
CA GLU A 256 -10.91 -21.15 -1.78
C GLU A 256 -10.49 -21.83 -0.48
N ARG A 257 -10.79 -21.25 0.68
CA ARG A 257 -10.55 -21.83 2.02
C ARG A 257 -11.66 -22.78 2.49
N GLY A 258 -12.63 -23.09 1.64
CA GLY A 258 -13.74 -24.00 1.94
C GLY A 258 -14.88 -23.36 2.74
N VAL A 259 -14.93 -22.03 2.82
CA VAL A 259 -16.04 -21.28 3.42
C VAL A 259 -17.03 -20.91 2.32
N ASP A 260 -18.21 -21.50 2.34
CA ASP A 260 -19.27 -21.22 1.37
C ASP A 260 -19.94 -19.87 1.73
N VAL A 261 -19.74 -18.86 0.89
CA VAL A 261 -20.26 -17.50 1.09
C VAL A 261 -21.40 -17.24 0.11
N ASP A 262 -22.61 -17.12 0.63
CA ASP A 262 -23.82 -16.87 -0.14
C ASP A 262 -24.38 -15.45 0.00
N THR A 263 -23.92 -14.70 0.99
CA THR A 263 -24.41 -13.38 1.36
C THR A 263 -23.28 -12.44 1.76
N GLY A 264 -23.41 -11.16 1.45
CA GLY A 264 -22.57 -10.08 1.93
C GLY A 264 -23.38 -8.95 2.51
N THR A 265 -22.78 -8.20 3.41
CA THR A 265 -23.41 -7.04 4.06
C THR A 265 -22.57 -5.78 3.85
N LEU A 266 -23.21 -4.70 3.40
CA LEU A 266 -22.64 -3.36 3.35
C LEU A 266 -23.28 -2.51 4.45
N LEU A 267 -22.46 -1.93 5.32
CA LEU A 267 -22.91 -1.11 6.43
C LEU A 267 -22.62 0.38 6.15
N TYR A 268 -23.67 1.14 5.82
CA TYR A 268 -23.57 2.57 5.51
C TYR A 268 -23.80 3.42 6.76
N THR A 269 -22.75 3.99 7.32
CA THR A 269 -22.79 4.62 8.65
C THR A 269 -23.47 6.00 8.71
N LYS A 270 -23.71 6.64 7.55
CA LYS A 270 -24.56 7.85 7.49
C LYS A 270 -26.06 7.56 7.38
N ASN A 271 -26.47 6.31 7.30
CA ASN A 271 -27.85 5.91 7.40
C ASN A 271 -28.18 5.74 8.90
N THR A 272 -29.03 6.59 9.44
CA THR A 272 -29.29 6.68 10.89
C THR A 272 -30.66 6.18 11.31
N THR A 273 -31.51 5.78 10.39
CA THR A 273 -32.84 5.23 10.69
C THR A 273 -32.99 3.83 10.09
N LEU A 274 -33.67 2.98 10.82
CA LEU A 274 -34.01 1.63 10.39
C LEU A 274 -35.36 1.57 9.68
N GLU A 275 -36.11 2.68 9.67
CA GLU A 275 -37.40 2.75 9.02
C GLU A 275 -37.28 2.94 7.49
N ARG A 276 -38.08 2.19 6.76
CA ARG A 276 -38.25 2.31 5.31
C ARG A 276 -39.52 3.09 5.04
N THR A 277 -39.40 4.25 4.44
CA THR A 277 -40.54 5.04 3.98
C THR A 277 -40.48 5.23 2.48
N GLU A 278 -41.62 5.28 1.81
CA GLU A 278 -41.72 5.52 0.35
C GLU A 278 -41.13 6.88 -0.03
N GLU A 279 -41.21 7.88 0.86
CA GLU A 279 -40.73 9.23 0.63
C GLU A 279 -39.23 9.42 0.89
N SER A 280 -38.67 8.71 1.86
CA SER A 280 -37.26 8.89 2.30
C SER A 280 -36.31 7.83 1.74
N GLY A 281 -36.82 6.85 1.02
CA GLY A 281 -36.05 5.68 0.58
C GLY A 281 -35.71 4.73 1.75
N ASP A 282 -34.74 3.87 1.53
CA ASP A 282 -34.28 2.91 2.53
C ASP A 282 -33.10 3.49 3.30
N LEU A 283 -33.34 3.94 4.52
CA LEU A 283 -32.34 4.51 5.43
C LEU A 283 -31.77 3.48 6.41
N SER A 284 -32.07 2.20 6.27
CA SER A 284 -31.40 1.17 7.09
C SER A 284 -29.89 1.18 6.84
N PRO A 285 -29.07 1.11 7.90
CA PRO A 285 -27.61 1.15 7.74
C PRO A 285 -27.07 -0.10 7.03
N ALA A 286 -27.54 -1.29 7.41
CA ALA A 286 -27.11 -2.54 6.81
C ALA A 286 -27.92 -2.88 5.56
N LYS A 287 -27.22 -3.23 4.48
CA LYS A 287 -27.80 -3.69 3.23
C LYS A 287 -27.19 -5.01 2.84
N GLU A 288 -27.99 -6.06 2.96
CA GLU A 288 -27.61 -7.42 2.58
C GLU A 288 -27.87 -7.67 1.10
N PHE A 289 -27.03 -8.48 0.49
CA PHE A 289 -27.19 -8.92 -0.89
C PHE A 289 -26.65 -10.34 -1.09
N THR A 290 -27.17 -11.02 -2.09
CA THR A 290 -26.76 -12.39 -2.41
C THR A 290 -25.51 -12.39 -3.29
N MET A 291 -24.58 -13.28 -3.00
CA MET A 291 -23.38 -13.55 -3.80
C MET A 291 -23.76 -14.43 -5.00
N GLY A 292 -24.23 -13.79 -6.07
CA GLY A 292 -24.52 -14.49 -7.31
C GLY A 292 -23.24 -14.81 -8.09
N LYS A 293 -23.21 -15.97 -8.75
CA LYS A 293 -22.06 -16.40 -9.58
C LYS A 293 -21.65 -15.35 -10.62
N GLY A 294 -22.60 -14.69 -11.25
CA GLY A 294 -22.32 -13.62 -12.22
C GLY A 294 -21.54 -12.44 -11.63
N LEU A 295 -21.76 -12.12 -10.35
CA LEU A 295 -20.99 -11.10 -9.64
C LEU A 295 -19.56 -11.56 -9.38
N LEU A 296 -19.36 -12.80 -8.93
CA LEU A 296 -18.03 -13.38 -8.70
C LEU A 296 -17.22 -13.45 -9.99
N GLU A 297 -17.82 -13.91 -11.07
CA GLU A 297 -17.20 -13.94 -12.40
C GLU A 297 -16.85 -12.55 -12.92
N PHE A 298 -17.69 -11.54 -12.66
CA PHE A 298 -17.40 -10.16 -13.00
C PHE A 298 -16.18 -9.64 -12.24
N VAL A 299 -16.04 -9.97 -10.94
CA VAL A 299 -14.89 -9.59 -10.14
C VAL A 299 -13.59 -10.18 -10.72
N VAL A 300 -13.60 -11.47 -11.07
CA VAL A 300 -12.43 -12.13 -11.66
C VAL A 300 -12.07 -11.51 -13.01
N ARG A 301 -13.02 -11.23 -13.88
CA ARG A 301 -12.74 -10.57 -15.17
C ARG A 301 -12.18 -9.16 -14.98
N SER A 302 -12.74 -8.35 -14.09
CA SER A 302 -12.23 -7.01 -13.78
C SER A 302 -10.81 -7.06 -13.20
N ARG A 303 -10.56 -8.05 -12.34
CA ARG A 303 -9.21 -8.31 -11.81
C ARG A 303 -8.23 -8.66 -12.94
N ASN A 304 -8.64 -9.49 -13.91
CA ASN A 304 -7.80 -9.88 -15.05
C ASN A 304 -7.46 -8.68 -15.95
N GLU A 305 -8.44 -7.82 -16.24
CA GLU A 305 -8.21 -6.58 -17.01
C GLU A 305 -7.15 -5.70 -16.33
N LEU A 306 -7.27 -5.50 -15.01
CA LEU A 306 -6.32 -4.74 -14.22
C LEU A 306 -4.93 -5.38 -14.24
N ALA A 307 -4.83 -6.68 -13.98
CA ALA A 307 -3.54 -7.39 -13.94
C ALA A 307 -2.86 -7.41 -15.32
N ALA A 308 -3.62 -7.58 -16.40
CA ALA A 308 -3.08 -7.53 -17.76
C ALA A 308 -2.55 -6.13 -18.11
N MET A 309 -3.27 -5.07 -17.72
CA MET A 309 -2.80 -3.70 -17.89
C MET A 309 -1.49 -3.45 -17.12
N GLU A 310 -1.38 -3.95 -15.90
CA GLU A 310 -0.16 -3.85 -15.10
C GLU A 310 0.99 -4.66 -15.71
N ALA A 311 0.73 -5.87 -16.20
CA ALA A 311 1.74 -6.70 -16.87
C ALA A 311 2.31 -6.03 -18.13
N ARG A 312 1.46 -5.36 -18.92
CA ARG A 312 1.86 -4.61 -20.11
C ARG A 312 2.37 -3.21 -19.81
N GLN A 313 2.23 -2.74 -18.56
CA GLN A 313 2.55 -1.36 -18.16
C GLN A 313 1.82 -0.30 -18.99
N GLU A 314 0.59 -0.59 -19.38
CA GLU A 314 -0.26 0.32 -20.14
C GLU A 314 -0.92 1.35 -19.23
N VAL A 315 -1.20 2.51 -19.79
CA VAL A 315 -2.03 3.52 -19.13
C VAL A 315 -3.46 3.32 -19.58
N PRO A 316 -4.42 3.14 -18.64
CA PRO A 316 -5.81 2.96 -19.00
C PRO A 316 -6.33 4.18 -19.74
N THR A 317 -7.00 3.97 -20.86
CA THR A 317 -7.64 5.04 -21.62
C THR A 317 -8.85 5.58 -20.87
N GLY A 318 -8.97 6.90 -20.88
CA GLY A 318 -10.20 7.61 -20.55
C GLY A 318 -10.86 7.25 -19.25
N TYR A 319 -12.13 7.13 -19.35
CA TYR A 319 -13.10 7.00 -18.26
C TYR A 319 -14.26 6.13 -18.77
N GLU A 320 -14.91 5.46 -17.85
CA GLU A 320 -16.15 4.77 -18.16
C GLU A 320 -17.27 5.77 -18.47
N ALA A 321 -18.24 5.37 -19.28
CA ALA A 321 -19.35 6.22 -19.70
C ALA A 321 -20.13 6.84 -18.53
N ASP A 322 -20.19 6.12 -17.40
CA ASP A 322 -20.90 6.54 -16.19
C ASP A 322 -20.00 7.24 -15.16
N ALA A 323 -18.72 7.48 -15.48
CA ALA A 323 -17.81 8.16 -14.58
C ALA A 323 -18.29 9.59 -14.28
N LYS A 324 -18.41 9.89 -12.98
CA LYS A 324 -18.83 11.20 -12.49
C LYS A 324 -17.62 12.07 -12.20
N CYS A 325 -16.96 12.54 -13.25
CA CYS A 325 -15.72 13.30 -13.15
C CYS A 325 -15.85 14.57 -12.30
N GLU A 326 -17.02 15.22 -12.29
CA GLU A 326 -17.29 16.40 -11.48
C GLU A 326 -17.23 16.17 -9.97
N TYR A 327 -17.30 14.91 -9.54
CA TYR A 327 -17.18 14.49 -8.14
C TYR A 327 -15.91 13.66 -7.87
N CYS A 328 -15.01 13.56 -8.86
CA CYS A 328 -13.80 12.77 -8.74
C CYS A 328 -12.71 13.57 -8.02
N PHE A 329 -12.13 13.01 -6.95
CA PHE A 329 -11.01 13.62 -6.24
C PHE A 329 -9.73 13.71 -7.09
N GLU A 330 -9.63 12.88 -8.14
CA GLU A 330 -8.50 12.83 -9.05
C GLU A 330 -8.64 13.75 -10.26
N GLN A 331 -9.64 14.61 -10.30
CA GLN A 331 -9.91 15.46 -11.48
C GLN A 331 -8.70 16.31 -11.86
N ASP A 332 -8.07 16.98 -10.89
CA ASP A 332 -6.91 17.83 -11.16
C ASP A 332 -5.70 17.03 -11.63
N THR A 333 -5.43 15.88 -11.02
CA THR A 333 -4.36 14.97 -11.41
C THR A 333 -4.62 14.41 -12.82
N CYS A 334 -5.85 14.03 -13.13
CA CYS A 334 -6.25 13.56 -14.45
C CYS A 334 -6.01 14.64 -15.53
N MET A 335 -6.32 15.88 -15.24
CA MET A 335 -6.06 17.01 -16.14
C MET A 335 -4.56 17.24 -16.35
N VAL A 336 -3.75 17.20 -15.28
CA VAL A 336 -2.29 17.37 -15.36
C VAL A 336 -1.67 16.25 -16.19
N VAL A 337 -2.01 15.01 -15.90
CA VAL A 337 -1.51 13.83 -16.64
C VAL A 337 -1.87 13.92 -18.11
N SER A 338 -3.13 14.23 -18.45
CA SER A 338 -3.58 14.36 -19.84
C SER A 338 -2.87 15.48 -20.59
N GLY A 339 -2.68 16.64 -19.94
CA GLY A 339 -2.01 17.78 -20.56
C GLY A 339 -0.51 17.62 -20.72
N ARG A 340 0.15 16.93 -19.79
CA ARG A 340 1.62 16.83 -19.77
C ARG A 340 2.16 15.55 -20.41
N LEU A 341 1.44 14.44 -20.27
CA LEU A 341 1.82 13.16 -20.89
C LEU A 341 0.99 12.81 -22.13
N ASP A 342 0.21 13.73 -22.66
CA ASP A 342 -0.68 13.53 -23.83
C ASP A 342 -1.62 12.32 -23.69
N GLN A 343 -2.06 12.06 -22.47
CA GLN A 343 -2.98 10.97 -22.18
C GLN A 343 -4.43 11.43 -22.28
N GLU A 344 -5.30 10.55 -22.74
CA GLU A 344 -6.71 10.85 -22.85
C GLU A 344 -7.36 11.11 -21.49
N SER A 345 -8.20 12.16 -21.40
CA SER A 345 -8.97 12.49 -20.21
C SER A 345 -10.30 13.14 -20.59
N LYS A 346 -11.35 12.84 -19.83
CA LYS A 346 -12.65 13.49 -19.98
C LYS A 346 -12.62 14.97 -19.60
N ALA A 347 -11.76 15.35 -18.68
CA ALA A 347 -11.56 16.73 -18.29
C ALA A 347 -10.80 17.57 -19.32
N GLY A 348 -10.17 16.92 -20.31
CA GLY A 348 -9.33 17.57 -21.31
C GLY A 348 -7.91 17.82 -20.86
N ALA A 349 -7.08 18.27 -21.80
CA ALA A 349 -5.67 18.57 -21.56
C ALA A 349 -5.50 19.89 -20.82
N VAL A 350 -4.61 19.92 -19.82
CA VAL A 350 -4.25 21.11 -19.05
C VAL A 350 -2.74 21.29 -19.02
N GLY A 351 -2.29 22.52 -19.30
CA GLY A 351 -0.89 22.89 -19.30
C GLY A 351 -0.16 22.48 -20.59
N ARG A 352 1.16 22.63 -20.58
CA ARG A 352 2.01 22.24 -21.70
C ARG A 352 2.48 20.81 -21.52
N PRO A 353 2.63 20.04 -22.61
CA PRO A 353 3.35 18.77 -22.56
C PRO A 353 4.75 18.96 -21.96
N ILE A 354 5.24 17.97 -21.25
CA ILE A 354 6.63 17.99 -20.76
C ILE A 354 7.59 17.75 -21.94
N PRO A 355 8.83 18.26 -21.86
CA PRO A 355 9.88 17.93 -22.84
C PRO A 355 10.12 16.43 -22.96
N ASP A 356 10.57 15.98 -24.14
CA ASP A 356 10.83 14.55 -24.39
C ASP A 356 11.83 13.96 -23.38
N GLU A 357 12.87 14.69 -22.99
CA GLU A 357 13.84 14.28 -21.98
C GLU A 357 13.20 13.97 -20.62
N GLU A 358 12.25 14.81 -20.19
CA GLU A 358 11.52 14.58 -18.92
C GLU A 358 10.54 13.41 -19.05
N ARG A 359 9.94 13.22 -20.22
CA ARG A 359 9.09 12.07 -20.52
C ARG A 359 9.89 10.77 -20.48
N GLU A 360 11.04 10.72 -21.15
CA GLU A 360 11.93 9.56 -21.14
C GLU A 360 12.42 9.23 -19.72
N TYR A 361 12.73 10.26 -18.93
CA TYR A 361 13.10 10.09 -17.53
C TYR A 361 11.95 9.48 -16.72
N PHE A 362 10.73 10.01 -16.87
CA PHE A 362 9.55 9.49 -16.19
C PHE A 362 9.28 8.03 -16.57
N GLU A 363 9.26 7.71 -17.84
CA GLU A 363 8.99 6.36 -18.34
C GLU A 363 10.04 5.36 -17.86
N ARG A 364 11.32 5.72 -17.91
CA ARG A 364 12.43 4.90 -17.44
C ARG A 364 12.30 4.54 -15.97
N PHE A 365 12.06 5.53 -15.10
CA PHE A 365 11.93 5.29 -13.67
C PHE A 365 10.59 4.66 -13.29
N TYR A 366 9.53 4.94 -14.04
CA TYR A 366 8.27 4.23 -13.89
C TYR A 366 8.48 2.72 -14.12
N GLN A 367 9.14 2.33 -15.18
CA GLN A 367 9.45 0.92 -15.45
C GLN A 367 10.31 0.30 -14.35
N ALA A 368 11.33 1.01 -13.87
CA ALA A 368 12.19 0.52 -12.78
C ALA A 368 11.43 0.35 -11.45
N ILE A 369 10.55 1.29 -11.13
CA ILE A 369 9.71 1.22 -9.92
C ILE A 369 8.71 0.06 -10.03
N GLU A 370 8.13 -0.18 -11.22
CA GLU A 370 7.24 -1.31 -11.43
C GLU A 370 7.99 -2.66 -11.42
N ALA A 371 9.25 -2.70 -11.80
CA ALA A 371 10.09 -3.89 -11.59
C ALA A 371 10.31 -4.19 -10.09
N GLU A 372 10.55 -3.16 -9.26
CA GLU A 372 10.58 -3.30 -7.81
C GLU A 372 9.23 -3.79 -7.25
N ARG A 373 8.10 -3.31 -7.77
CA ARG A 373 6.76 -3.80 -7.40
C ARG A 373 6.60 -5.28 -7.68
N ARG A 374 7.04 -5.76 -8.84
CA ARG A 374 7.01 -7.19 -9.19
C ARG A 374 7.87 -8.01 -8.25
N ALA A 375 9.04 -7.53 -7.85
CA ALA A 375 9.87 -8.20 -6.87
C ALA A 375 9.15 -8.34 -5.50
N VAL A 376 8.34 -7.36 -5.10
CA VAL A 376 7.48 -7.48 -3.91
C VAL A 376 6.41 -8.57 -4.10
N HIS A 377 5.79 -8.65 -5.28
CA HIS A 377 4.83 -9.72 -5.59
C HIS A 377 5.48 -11.10 -5.58
N ASP A 378 6.71 -11.24 -6.06
CA ASP A 378 7.49 -12.48 -5.93
C ASP A 378 7.74 -12.88 -4.46
N GLU A 379 7.95 -11.91 -3.57
CA GLU A 379 8.05 -12.18 -2.13
C GLU A 379 6.70 -12.65 -1.54
N TYR A 380 5.56 -12.13 -2.01
CA TYR A 380 4.25 -12.68 -1.63
C TYR A 380 4.09 -14.12 -2.10
N ARG A 381 4.46 -14.42 -3.37
CA ARG A 381 4.38 -15.78 -3.95
C ARG A 381 5.14 -16.80 -3.11
N LYS A 382 6.29 -16.45 -2.59
CA LYS A 382 7.08 -17.33 -1.71
C LYS A 382 6.36 -17.72 -0.41
N LEU A 383 5.30 -17.00 0.02
CA LEU A 383 4.52 -17.40 1.20
C LEU A 383 3.81 -18.73 1.03
N TRP A 384 3.47 -19.12 -0.19
CA TRP A 384 2.78 -20.39 -0.48
C TRP A 384 3.59 -21.38 -1.34
N GLU A 385 4.59 -20.92 -2.07
CA GLU A 385 5.44 -21.81 -2.87
C GLU A 385 6.59 -22.42 -2.09
N GLN A 386 7.19 -21.68 -1.15
CA GLN A 386 8.29 -22.15 -0.33
C GLN A 386 7.80 -22.95 0.88
N GLY A 387 8.47 -24.07 1.15
CA GLY A 387 8.25 -24.80 2.40
C GLY A 387 8.75 -24.04 3.64
N ASP A 388 8.27 -24.41 4.81
CA ASP A 388 8.57 -23.75 6.09
C ASP A 388 10.08 -23.60 6.32
N GLN A 389 10.85 -24.68 6.10
CA GLN A 389 12.29 -24.69 6.33
C GLN A 389 13.02 -23.82 5.31
N GLU A 390 12.61 -23.82 4.06
CA GLU A 390 13.20 -22.98 3.01
C GLU A 390 13.04 -21.50 3.32
N ARG A 391 11.84 -21.10 3.78
CA ARG A 391 11.62 -19.71 4.22
C ARG A 391 12.43 -19.34 5.45
N ALA A 392 12.62 -20.26 6.38
CA ALA A 392 13.46 -20.03 7.55
C ALA A 392 14.95 -19.92 7.15
N ASP A 393 15.41 -20.75 6.22
CA ASP A 393 16.79 -20.70 5.69
C ASP A 393 17.07 -19.40 4.90
N ASP A 394 16.03 -18.82 4.28
CA ASP A 394 16.08 -17.49 3.63
C ASP A 394 15.93 -16.31 4.60
N ASP A 395 15.89 -16.56 5.90
CA ASP A 395 15.64 -15.57 6.95
C ASP A 395 14.26 -14.84 6.84
N ARG A 396 13.29 -15.44 6.14
CA ARG A 396 11.97 -14.85 5.86
C ARG A 396 10.88 -15.29 6.83
N ALA A 397 11.13 -16.29 7.65
CA ALA A 397 10.20 -16.78 8.65
C ALA A 397 10.89 -17.26 9.92
N LEU A 398 10.23 -17.14 11.05
CA LEU A 398 10.51 -17.86 12.27
C LEU A 398 9.50 -18.99 12.38
N ILE A 399 9.99 -20.23 12.39
CA ILE A 399 9.19 -21.46 12.47
C ILE A 399 9.46 -22.19 13.77
N GLY A 400 8.56 -23.11 14.13
CA GLY A 400 8.74 -23.93 15.34
C GLY A 400 8.67 -23.11 16.63
N LEU A 401 7.98 -21.99 16.61
CA LEU A 401 7.72 -21.20 17.81
C LEU A 401 6.86 -22.02 18.78
N GLU A 402 7.22 -22.02 20.07
CA GLU A 402 6.48 -22.67 21.12
C GLU A 402 5.57 -21.64 21.82
N PRO A 403 4.22 -21.70 21.64
CA PRO A 403 3.32 -20.77 22.28
C PRO A 403 3.43 -20.82 23.81
N LEU A 404 3.68 -19.69 24.45
CA LEU A 404 3.77 -19.56 25.90
C LEU A 404 2.48 -19.06 26.52
N GLY A 405 1.65 -18.38 25.73
CA GLY A 405 0.38 -17.87 26.17
C GLY A 405 -0.08 -16.67 25.37
N GLN A 406 -1.29 -16.25 25.68
CA GLN A 406 -1.90 -15.07 25.11
C GLN A 406 -2.67 -14.33 26.21
N ARG A 407 -2.72 -13.03 26.11
CA ARG A 407 -3.53 -12.20 27.02
C ARG A 407 -4.17 -11.05 26.27
N GLU A 408 -5.33 -10.70 26.71
CA GLU A 408 -6.00 -9.48 26.25
C GLU A 408 -5.30 -8.25 26.83
N ILE A 409 -5.10 -7.25 26.00
CA ILE A 409 -4.45 -5.98 26.33
C ILE A 409 -5.42 -4.82 26.11
N GLU A 410 -4.98 -3.61 26.40
CA GLU A 410 -5.76 -2.41 26.19
C GLU A 410 -6.32 -2.33 24.75
N GLY A 411 -7.57 -1.91 24.62
CA GLY A 411 -8.28 -1.87 23.35
C GLY A 411 -8.86 -3.21 22.90
N ASN A 412 -8.95 -4.18 23.81
CA ASN A 412 -9.44 -5.54 23.55
C ASN A 412 -8.68 -6.24 22.40
N ARG A 413 -7.39 -5.91 22.27
CA ARG A 413 -6.45 -6.59 21.40
C ARG A 413 -5.71 -7.68 22.16
N TRP A 414 -4.91 -8.43 21.47
CA TRP A 414 -4.21 -9.58 22.03
C TRP A 414 -2.70 -9.39 21.98
N GLU A 415 -2.04 -9.73 23.08
CA GLU A 415 -0.60 -9.95 23.14
C GLU A 415 -0.35 -11.45 23.11
N LEU A 416 0.40 -11.91 22.14
CA LEU A 416 0.77 -13.30 21.94
C LEU A 416 2.25 -13.46 22.26
N ARG A 417 2.60 -14.52 23.01
CA ARG A 417 3.98 -14.83 23.40
C ARG A 417 4.34 -16.23 22.96
N ALA A 418 5.54 -16.36 22.42
CA ALA A 418 6.11 -17.66 22.05
C ALA A 418 7.61 -17.69 22.35
N ARG A 419 8.15 -18.87 22.60
CA ARG A 419 9.59 -19.11 22.72
C ARG A 419 10.16 -19.37 21.34
N LYS A 420 11.25 -18.69 21.02
CA LYS A 420 12.01 -18.88 19.78
C LYS A 420 13.00 -20.03 19.94
N PRO A 421 13.17 -20.92 18.94
CA PRO A 421 14.30 -21.84 18.92
C PRO A 421 15.66 -21.11 19.02
N ASP A 422 16.63 -21.68 19.74
CA ASP A 422 17.90 -21.01 20.09
C ASP A 422 18.73 -20.58 18.86
N ASP A 423 18.62 -21.30 17.76
CA ASP A 423 19.37 -21.10 16.51
C ASP A 423 18.57 -20.38 15.42
N ALA A 424 17.31 -20.00 15.70
CA ALA A 424 16.46 -19.35 14.71
C ALA A 424 16.88 -17.88 14.49
N VAL A 425 17.12 -17.53 13.25
CA VAL A 425 17.47 -16.18 12.77
C VAL A 425 16.43 -15.75 11.73
N SER A 426 16.16 -14.45 11.66
CA SER A 426 15.29 -13.89 10.61
C SER A 426 15.64 -12.43 10.34
N LYS A 427 15.14 -11.90 9.22
CA LYS A 427 15.20 -10.47 8.88
C LYS A 427 14.19 -9.61 9.64
N LEU A 428 13.29 -10.25 10.40
CA LEU A 428 12.31 -9.57 11.24
C LEU A 428 12.99 -8.74 12.34
N ARG A 429 12.36 -7.64 12.68
CA ARG A 429 12.81 -6.71 13.72
C ARG A 429 11.65 -6.29 14.62
N GLU A 430 11.98 -5.82 15.79
CA GLU A 430 10.98 -5.15 16.64
C GLU A 430 10.38 -3.96 15.88
N GLY A 431 9.05 -3.82 15.94
CA GLY A 431 8.27 -2.83 15.21
C GLY A 431 7.80 -3.24 13.83
N ASP A 432 8.31 -4.31 13.25
CA ASP A 432 7.84 -4.79 11.96
C ASP A 432 6.40 -5.30 12.04
N VAL A 433 5.70 -5.17 10.92
CA VAL A 433 4.44 -5.86 10.67
C VAL A 433 4.76 -7.22 10.05
N ALA A 434 4.18 -8.26 10.61
CA ALA A 434 4.39 -9.64 10.18
C ALA A 434 3.06 -10.41 10.13
N LEU A 435 3.09 -11.64 9.60
CA LEU A 435 1.98 -12.59 9.67
C LEU A 435 2.24 -13.60 10.77
N ALA A 436 1.38 -13.62 11.80
CA ALA A 436 1.36 -14.62 12.84
C ALA A 436 0.37 -15.73 12.45
N SER A 437 0.80 -16.99 12.48
CA SER A 437 -0.04 -18.13 12.10
C SER A 437 0.23 -19.37 12.95
N GLU A 438 -0.66 -20.36 12.80
CA GLU A 438 -0.53 -21.68 13.43
C GLU A 438 0.36 -22.65 12.61
N GLY A 439 0.96 -22.16 11.51
CA GLY A 439 1.85 -22.94 10.65
C GLY A 439 1.69 -22.62 9.16
N ASP A 440 0.49 -22.35 8.69
CA ASP A 440 0.23 -21.95 7.31
C ASP A 440 -0.33 -20.51 7.27
N PRO A 441 0.45 -19.54 6.75
CA PRO A 441 0.02 -18.14 6.72
C PRO A 441 -0.99 -17.80 5.62
N VAL A 442 -1.21 -18.68 4.64
CA VAL A 442 -2.05 -18.43 3.46
C VAL A 442 -3.32 -19.26 3.48
N GLU A 443 -3.23 -20.57 3.63
CA GLU A 443 -4.41 -21.45 3.68
C GLU A 443 -5.03 -21.52 5.07
N GLY A 444 -4.22 -21.33 6.12
CA GLY A 444 -4.63 -21.35 7.51
C GLY A 444 -5.13 -19.99 8.03
N HIS A 445 -5.40 -19.93 9.33
CA HIS A 445 -5.67 -18.67 10.02
C HIS A 445 -4.37 -17.92 10.27
N ALA A 446 -4.26 -16.73 9.74
CA ALA A 446 -3.16 -15.81 9.99
C ALA A 446 -3.67 -14.42 10.35
N GLU A 447 -2.98 -13.79 11.29
CA GLU A 447 -3.27 -12.43 11.73
C GLU A 447 -2.07 -11.52 11.41
N LEU A 448 -2.36 -10.33 10.90
CA LEU A 448 -1.35 -9.28 10.86
C LEU A 448 -1.01 -8.89 12.29
N CYS A 449 0.25 -8.84 12.60
CA CYS A 449 0.75 -8.51 13.92
C CYS A 449 1.85 -7.46 13.86
N ARG A 450 2.06 -6.78 14.97
CA ARG A 450 3.24 -5.95 15.21
C ARG A 450 4.14 -6.65 16.21
N ILE A 451 5.42 -6.75 15.88
CA ILE A 451 6.43 -7.33 16.76
C ILE A 451 6.80 -6.30 17.82
N THR A 452 6.62 -6.63 19.11
CA THR A 452 6.97 -5.76 20.23
C THR A 452 8.27 -6.17 20.91
N GLU A 453 8.59 -7.46 20.95
CA GLU A 453 9.85 -8.00 21.46
C GLU A 453 10.33 -9.14 20.56
N LEU A 454 11.62 -9.19 20.30
CA LEU A 454 12.25 -10.22 19.46
C LEU A 454 13.59 -10.68 20.06
N GLY A 455 13.53 -11.48 21.12
CA GLY A 455 14.66 -12.07 21.84
C GLY A 455 14.56 -13.59 21.93
N GLU A 456 14.81 -14.15 23.11
CA GLU A 456 14.54 -15.55 23.43
C GLU A 456 13.03 -15.83 23.38
N GLU A 457 12.24 -14.85 23.79
CA GLU A 457 10.82 -14.80 23.59
C GLU A 457 10.48 -13.85 22.44
N VAL A 458 9.43 -14.21 21.71
CA VAL A 458 8.81 -13.37 20.68
C VAL A 458 7.47 -12.90 21.22
N VAL A 459 7.26 -11.59 21.22
CA VAL A 459 6.01 -10.97 21.65
C VAL A 459 5.44 -10.16 20.50
N VAL A 460 4.19 -10.45 20.15
CA VAL A 460 3.47 -9.73 19.08
C VAL A 460 2.11 -9.28 19.57
N THR A 461 1.58 -8.22 18.94
CA THR A 461 0.21 -7.75 19.20
C THR A 461 -0.66 -7.94 17.95
N THR A 462 -1.86 -8.46 18.16
CA THR A 462 -2.86 -8.74 17.09
C THR A 462 -4.23 -8.20 17.48
N ASP A 463 -5.10 -8.01 16.50
CA ASP A 463 -6.51 -7.65 16.76
C ASP A 463 -7.32 -8.87 17.23
N GLU A 464 -7.06 -10.04 16.67
CA GLU A 464 -7.71 -11.30 17.05
C GLU A 464 -6.65 -12.33 17.48
N PRO A 465 -7.01 -13.28 18.35
CA PRO A 465 -6.05 -14.26 18.85
C PRO A 465 -5.76 -15.32 17.79
N VAL A 466 -4.50 -15.73 17.73
CA VAL A 466 -4.02 -16.89 16.95
C VAL A 466 -2.94 -17.61 17.75
N SER A 467 -2.82 -18.93 17.62
CA SER A 467 -1.72 -19.65 18.25
C SER A 467 -0.42 -19.33 17.52
N LEU A 468 0.51 -18.64 18.19
CA LEU A 468 1.75 -18.16 17.59
C LEU A 468 2.77 -19.29 17.46
N GLN A 469 2.72 -20.02 16.34
CA GLN A 469 3.64 -21.10 16.01
C GLN A 469 4.61 -20.74 14.89
N ARG A 470 4.22 -19.78 14.07
CA ARG A 470 5.02 -19.29 12.95
C ARG A 470 4.82 -17.77 12.76
N LEU A 471 5.89 -17.11 12.34
CA LEU A 471 5.89 -15.67 12.06
C LEU A 471 6.60 -15.42 10.74
N ASP A 472 5.90 -14.89 9.75
CA ASP A 472 6.41 -14.60 8.42
C ASP A 472 6.60 -13.11 8.19
N VAL A 473 7.66 -12.76 7.46
CA VAL A 473 7.80 -11.41 6.89
C VAL A 473 6.60 -11.13 5.99
N TYR A 474 5.92 -10.01 6.24
CA TYR A 474 4.82 -9.55 5.39
C TYR A 474 5.35 -8.55 4.38
N PRO A 475 5.30 -8.86 3.06
CA PRO A 475 5.78 -7.95 2.03
C PRO A 475 4.95 -6.65 1.99
N SER A 476 5.59 -5.54 1.65
CA SER A 476 4.93 -4.23 1.58
C SER A 476 5.32 -3.48 0.31
N GLU A 477 4.33 -2.95 -0.39
CA GLU A 477 4.51 -2.10 -1.56
C GLU A 477 4.69 -0.60 -1.20
N LEU A 478 4.66 -0.25 0.10
CA LEU A 478 4.67 1.13 0.56
C LEU A 478 5.83 1.96 0.03
N SER A 479 7.04 1.39 -0.01
CA SER A 479 8.23 2.09 -0.53
C SER A 479 8.12 2.33 -2.03
N VAL A 480 7.58 1.37 -2.77
CA VAL A 480 7.34 1.46 -4.22
C VAL A 480 6.32 2.55 -4.51
N ASP A 481 5.21 2.57 -3.78
CA ASP A 481 4.16 3.59 -3.95
C ASP A 481 4.69 5.00 -3.67
N ARG A 482 5.53 5.16 -2.65
CA ARG A 482 6.14 6.45 -2.30
C ARG A 482 7.16 6.92 -3.33
N MET A 483 7.96 6.02 -3.90
CA MET A 483 8.87 6.35 -5.00
C MET A 483 8.11 6.80 -6.24
N LEU A 484 7.02 6.12 -6.58
CA LEU A 484 6.20 6.47 -7.73
C LEU A 484 5.53 7.85 -7.56
N THR A 485 4.99 8.12 -6.39
CA THR A 485 4.42 9.44 -6.07
C THR A 485 5.47 10.54 -6.13
N ALA A 486 6.67 10.31 -5.61
CA ALA A 486 7.76 11.27 -5.67
C ALA A 486 8.19 11.56 -7.11
N LEU A 487 8.30 10.53 -7.95
CA LEU A 487 8.58 10.68 -9.38
C LEU A 487 7.50 11.50 -10.09
N HIS A 488 6.23 11.16 -9.86
CA HIS A 488 5.09 11.89 -10.41
C HIS A 488 5.14 13.37 -10.03
N ASP A 489 5.30 13.68 -8.76
CA ASP A 489 5.30 15.05 -8.26
C ASP A 489 6.50 15.85 -8.80
N THR A 490 7.67 15.24 -8.91
CA THR A 490 8.86 15.89 -9.47
C THR A 490 8.69 16.26 -10.94
N VAL A 491 8.25 15.31 -11.76
CA VAL A 491 8.20 15.53 -13.22
C VAL A 491 6.95 16.29 -13.64
N LEU A 492 5.79 15.99 -13.06
CA LEU A 492 4.51 16.52 -13.50
C LEU A 492 4.03 17.76 -12.73
N LYS A 493 4.47 17.96 -11.49
CA LYS A 493 4.01 19.07 -10.64
C LYS A 493 5.06 20.13 -10.31
N SER A 494 6.36 19.81 -10.39
CA SER A 494 7.42 20.79 -10.10
C SER A 494 7.43 21.93 -11.12
N ASN A 495 7.88 23.11 -10.69
CA ASN A 495 8.07 24.24 -11.58
C ASN A 495 9.26 24.05 -12.56
N ASP A 496 9.26 24.81 -13.63
CA ASP A 496 10.26 24.68 -14.70
C ASP A 496 11.66 25.08 -14.23
N ASP A 497 11.82 26.12 -13.38
CA ASP A 497 13.13 26.55 -12.86
C ASP A 497 13.85 25.45 -12.09
N ARG A 498 13.12 24.71 -11.26
CA ARG A 498 13.63 23.58 -10.51
C ARG A 498 14.01 22.42 -11.43
N LYS A 499 13.14 22.09 -12.40
CA LYS A 499 13.40 21.05 -13.38
C LYS A 499 14.60 21.38 -14.26
N ASP A 500 14.80 22.65 -14.60
CA ASP A 500 15.97 23.08 -15.36
C ASP A 500 17.28 22.79 -14.66
N VAL A 501 17.32 22.90 -13.31
CA VAL A 501 18.50 22.50 -12.54
C VAL A 501 18.61 20.98 -12.46
N LEU A 502 17.52 20.27 -12.17
CA LEU A 502 17.53 18.81 -12.03
C LEU A 502 17.94 18.09 -13.33
N PHE A 503 17.51 18.62 -14.49
CA PHE A 503 17.85 18.07 -15.81
C PHE A 503 19.11 18.72 -16.45
N GLY A 504 19.85 19.54 -15.70
CA GLY A 504 21.10 20.13 -16.16
C GLY A 504 20.97 21.16 -17.29
N ARG A 505 19.77 21.72 -17.49
CA ARG A 505 19.52 22.80 -18.46
C ARG A 505 19.98 24.17 -17.97
N ARG A 506 20.13 24.29 -16.64
CA ARG A 506 20.65 25.47 -15.95
C ARG A 506 21.62 25.04 -14.85
N GLU A 507 22.75 25.72 -14.75
CA GLU A 507 23.68 25.52 -13.63
C GLU A 507 23.07 26.02 -12.32
N PRO A 508 23.34 25.32 -11.19
CA PRO A 508 22.96 25.81 -9.87
C PRO A 508 23.57 27.16 -9.55
N ALA A 509 22.78 28.04 -8.93
CA ALA A 509 23.22 29.38 -8.55
C ALA A 509 23.64 29.42 -7.08
N PHE A 510 24.61 30.31 -6.77
CA PHE A 510 25.14 30.52 -5.44
C PHE A 510 25.29 32.00 -5.13
N ASP A 511 25.07 32.38 -3.88
CA ASP A 511 25.37 33.71 -3.36
C ASP A 511 26.85 33.85 -3.00
N ASP A 512 27.35 35.08 -2.97
CA ASP A 512 28.77 35.40 -2.68
C ASP A 512 29.02 35.58 -1.17
N GLY A 513 28.59 34.63 -0.34
CA GLY A 513 28.86 34.65 1.10
C GLY A 513 30.15 33.93 1.48
N ARG A 514 30.89 34.49 2.43
CA ARG A 514 32.08 33.83 3.00
C ARG A 514 32.11 34.07 4.52
N GLU A 515 31.78 33.02 5.25
CA GLU A 515 31.83 33.05 6.70
C GLU A 515 32.68 31.89 7.23
N THR A 516 33.18 32.04 8.46
CA THR A 516 33.90 30.97 9.12
C THR A 516 32.97 30.18 10.02
N PHE A 517 32.51 29.05 9.53
CA PHE A 517 31.64 28.11 10.26
C PHE A 517 32.49 27.04 11.01
N ILE A 518 33.64 26.69 10.44
CA ILE A 518 34.58 25.69 10.98
C ILE A 518 35.99 26.23 10.86
N ASP A 519 36.66 26.43 12.00
CA ASP A 519 37.97 27.09 12.07
C ASP A 519 39.17 26.16 11.74
N ASN A 520 39.04 24.89 12.02
CA ASN A 520 40.17 23.95 12.02
C ASN A 520 40.22 23.04 10.77
N ASN A 521 39.30 23.22 9.82
CA ASN A 521 39.25 22.45 8.58
C ASN A 521 38.70 23.29 7.42
N GLU A 522 39.59 23.72 6.53
CA GLU A 522 39.24 24.58 5.39
C GLU A 522 38.29 23.87 4.40
N GLY A 523 38.43 22.57 4.19
CA GLY A 523 37.58 21.78 3.32
C GLY A 523 36.14 21.71 3.83
N GLN A 524 35.96 21.42 5.11
CA GLN A 524 34.65 21.41 5.76
C GLN A 524 34.03 22.81 5.79
N ASN A 525 34.81 23.84 6.11
CA ASN A 525 34.32 25.22 6.09
C ASN A 525 33.85 25.65 4.69
N ARG A 526 34.58 25.25 3.65
CA ARG A 526 34.19 25.52 2.27
C ARG A 526 32.89 24.80 1.91
N ALA A 527 32.71 23.56 2.35
CA ALA A 527 31.50 22.78 2.12
C ALA A 527 30.28 23.45 2.77
N VAL A 528 30.39 23.90 4.03
CA VAL A 528 29.30 24.61 4.71
C VAL A 528 28.99 25.94 4.01
N ASN A 529 30.00 26.71 3.62
CA ASN A 529 29.80 27.96 2.88
C ASN A 529 29.08 27.73 1.56
N LEU A 530 29.49 26.73 0.79
CA LEU A 530 28.85 26.37 -0.48
C LEU A 530 27.37 26.05 -0.26
N ALA A 531 27.06 25.20 0.71
CA ALA A 531 25.69 24.76 0.98
C ALA A 531 24.79 25.90 1.52
N VAL A 532 25.30 26.74 2.40
CA VAL A 532 24.55 27.91 2.94
C VAL A 532 24.23 28.90 1.84
N ASN A 533 25.16 29.13 0.89
CA ASN A 533 25.00 30.09 -0.19
C ASN A 533 24.32 29.50 -1.44
N ALA A 534 24.00 28.21 -1.46
CA ALA A 534 23.30 27.60 -2.57
C ALA A 534 21.86 28.11 -2.71
N GLN A 535 21.48 28.57 -3.90
CA GLN A 535 20.10 28.98 -4.20
C GLN A 535 19.23 27.81 -4.66
N ASP A 536 19.85 26.78 -5.25
CA ASP A 536 19.16 25.61 -5.81
C ASP A 536 19.60 24.32 -5.11
N CYS A 537 20.86 23.97 -5.22
CA CYS A 537 21.42 22.78 -4.62
C CYS A 537 22.94 22.87 -4.41
N ALA A 538 23.44 22.02 -3.51
CA ALA A 538 24.86 21.79 -3.33
C ALA A 538 25.15 20.29 -3.17
N LEU A 539 26.28 19.85 -3.71
CA LEU A 539 26.76 18.47 -3.59
C LEU A 539 28.06 18.46 -2.76
N ILE A 540 28.08 17.66 -1.71
CA ILE A 540 29.22 17.52 -0.80
C ILE A 540 29.70 16.07 -0.84
N HIS A 541 30.87 15.87 -1.41
CA HIS A 541 31.54 14.57 -1.40
C HIS A 541 32.47 14.49 -0.18
N GLY A 542 32.28 13.48 0.64
CA GLY A 542 33.12 13.22 1.82
C GLY A 542 33.39 11.74 2.03
N PRO A 543 34.61 11.26 1.75
CA PRO A 543 35.02 9.89 2.05
C PRO A 543 34.88 9.53 3.54
N PRO A 544 34.96 8.24 3.90
CA PRO A 544 34.91 7.81 5.30
C PRO A 544 35.94 8.52 6.17
N GLY A 545 35.55 8.91 7.38
CA GLY A 545 36.45 9.55 8.34
C GLY A 545 36.77 11.03 8.08
N THR A 546 36.16 11.67 7.07
CA THR A 546 36.38 13.11 6.79
C THR A 546 35.51 14.05 7.64
N GLY A 547 34.72 13.51 8.57
CA GLY A 547 33.86 14.30 9.46
C GLY A 547 32.56 14.80 8.81
N LYS A 548 31.98 14.05 7.86
CA LYS A 548 30.68 14.38 7.22
C LYS A 548 29.60 14.73 8.24
N THR A 549 29.41 13.86 9.24
CA THR A 549 28.37 14.04 10.27
C THR A 549 28.53 15.34 11.05
N TYR A 550 29.78 15.68 11.43
CA TYR A 550 30.09 16.96 12.06
C TYR A 550 29.80 18.15 11.13
N THR A 551 30.19 18.02 9.85
CA THR A 551 29.97 19.06 8.84
C THR A 551 28.47 19.28 8.62
N ILE A 552 27.65 18.21 8.54
CA ILE A 552 26.18 18.28 8.43
C ILE A 552 25.59 19.01 9.64
N ALA A 553 26.02 18.69 10.85
CA ALA A 553 25.52 19.34 12.05
C ALA A 553 25.83 20.86 12.06
N ARG A 554 27.05 21.23 11.65
CA ARG A 554 27.43 22.65 11.50
C ARG A 554 26.63 23.37 10.41
N LEU A 555 26.40 22.69 9.29
CA LEU A 555 25.59 23.20 8.19
C LEU A 555 24.15 23.46 8.65
N ILE A 556 23.51 22.50 9.32
CA ILE A 556 22.13 22.63 9.80
C ILE A 556 22.02 23.83 10.76
N ARG A 557 22.95 23.98 11.70
CA ARG A 557 22.97 25.15 12.58
C ARG A 557 23.09 26.45 11.82
N ALA A 558 24.00 26.53 10.84
CA ALA A 558 24.17 27.72 10.02
C ALA A 558 22.89 28.08 9.23
N LEU A 559 22.21 27.08 8.67
CA LEU A 559 20.95 27.27 7.96
C LEU A 559 19.85 27.77 8.88
N VAL A 560 19.71 27.19 10.07
CA VAL A 560 18.73 27.66 11.07
C VAL A 560 19.04 29.08 11.55
N ASP A 561 20.31 29.42 11.75
CA ASP A 561 20.76 30.77 12.13
C ASP A 561 20.42 31.79 11.02
N CYS A 562 20.36 31.37 9.76
CA CYS A 562 19.89 32.18 8.64
C CYS A 562 18.35 32.28 8.56
N GLY A 563 17.62 31.58 9.41
CA GLY A 563 16.17 31.56 9.46
C GLY A 563 15.49 30.47 8.60
N ASP A 564 16.28 29.54 8.07
CA ASP A 564 15.77 28.42 7.27
C ASP A 564 15.13 27.34 8.14
N ARG A 565 14.02 26.77 7.67
CA ARG A 565 13.44 25.53 8.19
C ARG A 565 14.05 24.35 7.43
N VAL A 566 14.70 23.45 8.16
CA VAL A 566 15.54 22.40 7.60
C VAL A 566 14.90 21.02 7.75
N LEU A 567 14.87 20.25 6.66
CA LEU A 567 14.59 18.82 6.66
C LEU A 567 15.92 18.06 6.65
N LEU A 568 16.20 17.31 7.71
CA LEU A 568 17.30 16.34 7.75
C LEU A 568 16.77 14.96 7.38
N THR A 569 17.35 14.33 6.39
CA THR A 569 16.93 13.00 5.96
C THR A 569 18.10 12.12 5.54
N ALA A 570 17.87 10.81 5.60
CA ALA A 570 18.76 9.78 5.11
C ALA A 570 17.95 8.51 4.78
N PHE A 571 18.57 7.53 4.16
CA PHE A 571 17.94 6.25 3.85
C PHE A 571 17.55 5.47 5.11
N THR A 572 18.45 5.42 6.12
CA THR A 572 18.26 4.63 7.34
C THR A 572 17.97 5.49 8.55
N ASN A 573 17.20 4.94 9.50
CA ASN A 573 17.00 5.56 10.82
C ASN A 573 18.31 5.82 11.54
N ARG A 574 19.27 4.88 11.46
CA ARG A 574 20.57 5.02 12.07
C ARG A 574 21.36 6.23 11.57
N ALA A 575 21.34 6.47 10.26
CA ALA A 575 22.02 7.63 9.68
C ALA A 575 21.38 8.95 10.15
N VAL A 576 20.04 9.01 10.18
CA VAL A 576 19.31 10.18 10.71
C VAL A 576 19.66 10.43 12.17
N ASP A 577 19.64 9.40 13.02
CA ASP A 577 19.89 9.53 14.45
C ASP A 577 21.35 9.89 14.76
N ASN A 578 22.30 9.38 13.99
CA ASN A 578 23.71 9.78 14.10
C ASN A 578 23.93 11.27 13.76
N ALA A 579 23.24 11.77 12.74
CA ALA A 579 23.32 13.19 12.39
C ALA A 579 22.66 14.07 13.48
N LEU A 580 21.58 13.61 14.10
CA LEU A 580 20.94 14.29 15.23
C LEU A 580 21.83 14.30 16.48
N GLU A 581 22.51 13.20 16.79
CA GLU A 581 23.48 13.14 17.89
C GLU A 581 24.56 14.21 17.72
N ALA A 582 25.17 14.27 16.53
CA ALA A 582 26.18 15.29 16.23
C ALA A 582 25.64 16.72 16.35
N LEU A 583 24.37 16.95 16.01
CA LEU A 583 23.71 18.24 16.15
C LEU A 583 23.48 18.59 17.64
N ARG A 584 23.06 17.64 18.46
CA ARG A 584 22.90 17.78 19.91
C ARG A 584 24.24 17.99 20.63
N ASP A 585 25.29 17.30 20.19
CA ASP A 585 26.65 17.50 20.73
C ASP A 585 27.16 18.93 20.51
N GLN A 586 26.61 19.64 19.55
CA GLN A 586 26.89 21.06 19.32
C GLN A 586 25.93 22.00 20.09
N GLY A 587 25.09 21.46 20.96
CA GLY A 587 24.15 22.20 21.79
C GLY A 587 22.88 22.66 21.10
N PHE A 588 22.45 21.98 20.05
CA PHE A 588 21.20 22.25 19.36
C PHE A 588 20.14 21.21 19.75
N GLU A 589 19.03 21.68 20.34
CA GLU A 589 17.98 20.81 20.91
C GLU A 589 16.59 20.98 20.26
N ASP A 590 16.39 21.98 19.41
CA ASP A 590 15.10 22.28 18.81
C ASP A 590 14.86 21.41 17.55
N ILE A 591 14.57 20.14 17.78
CA ILE A 591 14.49 19.08 16.78
C ILE A 591 13.15 18.36 16.92
N CYS A 592 12.52 18.02 15.79
CA CYS A 592 11.36 17.14 15.70
C CYS A 592 11.74 15.89 14.89
N ARG A 593 11.78 14.73 15.52
CA ARG A 593 12.10 13.44 14.90
C ARG A 593 10.81 12.70 14.49
N VAL A 594 10.59 12.53 13.21
CA VAL A 594 9.44 11.80 12.66
C VAL A 594 9.82 10.35 12.40
N GLY A 595 9.10 9.42 12.97
CA GLY A 595 9.32 7.99 12.82
C GLY A 595 8.59 7.18 13.90
N THR A 596 8.71 5.85 13.83
CA THR A 596 8.12 4.94 14.81
C THR A 596 9.05 4.71 15.99
N ASP A 597 8.51 4.41 17.17
CA ASP A 597 9.26 4.15 18.42
C ASP A 597 10.38 3.12 18.25
N THR A 598 10.09 2.08 17.46
CA THR A 598 11.02 0.99 17.19
C THR A 598 12.05 1.32 16.11
N GLY A 599 11.77 2.31 15.27
CA GLY A 599 12.71 2.78 14.24
C GLY A 599 13.69 3.83 14.75
N ILE A 600 13.36 4.53 15.81
CA ILE A 600 14.17 5.62 16.38
C ILE A 600 15.04 5.07 17.51
N ARG A 601 16.29 5.49 17.55
CA ARG A 601 17.23 5.11 18.62
C ARG A 601 16.76 5.65 19.97
N GLU A 602 16.92 4.86 21.04
CA GLU A 602 16.39 5.15 22.38
C GLU A 602 16.77 6.55 22.89
N ASP A 603 17.99 7.01 22.63
CA ASP A 603 18.48 8.32 23.03
C ASP A 603 17.91 9.51 22.23
N MET A 604 17.11 9.22 21.19
CA MET A 604 16.40 10.21 20.35
C MET A 604 14.86 10.17 20.52
N LEU A 605 14.34 9.30 21.39
CA LEU A 605 12.90 9.21 21.65
C LEU A 605 12.33 10.48 22.31
N ASP A 606 13.14 11.22 23.05
CA ASP A 606 12.73 12.47 23.70
C ASP A 606 12.41 13.62 22.72
N VAL A 607 12.89 13.54 21.48
CA VAL A 607 12.59 14.48 20.40
C VAL A 607 11.66 13.91 19.33
N GLN A 608 11.14 12.70 19.56
CA GLN A 608 10.19 12.07 18.66
C GLN A 608 8.88 12.85 18.62
N LEU A 609 8.35 13.05 17.41
CA LEU A 609 7.01 13.58 17.22
C LEU A 609 5.97 12.54 17.61
N GLU A 610 5.20 12.81 18.63
CA GLU A 610 4.04 12.02 18.99
C GLU A 610 2.87 12.33 18.04
N THR A 611 2.21 11.28 17.56
CA THR A 611 1.00 11.42 16.72
C THR A 611 -0.26 11.50 17.54
N ARG A 612 -0.25 10.87 18.72
CA ARG A 612 -1.36 10.81 19.67
C ARG A 612 -1.42 12.06 20.54
N GLY A 613 -2.61 12.58 20.77
CA GLY A 613 -2.85 13.65 21.73
C GLY A 613 -3.68 14.81 21.18
N ASP A 614 -3.51 15.99 21.78
CA ASP A 614 -4.24 17.20 21.35
C ASP A 614 -3.84 17.63 19.94
N PRO A 615 -4.79 17.78 19.01
CA PRO A 615 -4.49 18.11 17.63
C PRO A 615 -3.68 19.40 17.45
N HIS A 616 -3.99 20.44 18.21
CA HIS A 616 -3.28 21.72 18.09
C HIS A 616 -1.84 21.63 18.55
N GLU A 617 -1.59 20.91 19.65
CA GLU A 617 -0.25 20.70 20.19
C GLU A 617 0.61 19.86 19.22
N ARG A 618 0.07 18.74 18.72
CA ARG A 618 0.79 17.87 17.77
C ARG A 618 1.13 18.57 16.46
N ALA A 619 0.19 19.28 15.88
CA ALA A 619 0.44 20.05 14.66
C ALA A 619 1.42 21.20 14.86
N ALA A 620 1.33 21.90 16.01
CA ALA A 620 2.23 23.00 16.34
C ALA A 620 3.68 22.50 16.55
N GLU A 621 3.87 21.37 17.19
CA GLU A 621 5.18 20.74 17.38
C GLU A 621 5.87 20.51 16.04
N LEU A 622 5.20 19.90 15.07
CA LEU A 622 5.75 19.68 13.74
C LEU A 622 5.98 20.97 12.96
N ARG A 623 4.99 21.88 12.94
CA ARG A 623 5.04 23.12 12.14
C ARG A 623 6.09 24.11 12.62
N ASN A 624 6.32 24.18 13.93
CA ASN A 624 7.17 25.19 14.53
C ASN A 624 8.63 24.74 14.72
N SER A 625 8.92 23.45 14.55
CA SER A 625 10.29 22.96 14.68
C SER A 625 11.17 23.46 13.53
N PRO A 626 12.30 24.10 13.81
CA PRO A 626 13.21 24.57 12.78
C PRO A 626 13.95 23.43 12.08
N VAL A 627 14.12 22.30 12.75
CA VAL A 627 14.72 21.07 12.20
C VAL A 627 13.75 19.90 12.37
N VAL A 628 13.33 19.34 11.26
CA VAL A 628 12.56 18.11 11.21
C VAL A 628 13.43 17.01 10.61
N ALA A 629 13.51 15.88 11.28
CA ALA A 629 14.34 14.75 10.86
C ALA A 629 13.49 13.51 10.60
N ALA A 630 13.63 12.92 9.43
CA ALA A 630 12.89 11.75 8.98
C ALA A 630 13.70 10.93 7.98
N THR A 631 13.43 9.63 7.88
CA THR A 631 13.95 8.84 6.75
C THR A 631 13.28 9.27 5.43
N THR A 632 13.92 9.02 4.30
CA THR A 632 13.33 9.31 2.97
C THR A 632 12.00 8.58 2.77
N ALA A 633 11.86 7.36 3.28
CA ALA A 633 10.60 6.65 3.27
C ALA A 633 9.50 7.38 4.07
N SER A 634 9.82 7.93 5.25
CA SER A 634 8.88 8.72 6.05
C SER A 634 8.52 10.05 5.39
N CYS A 635 9.41 10.65 4.62
CA CYS A 635 9.13 11.86 3.85
C CYS A 635 8.00 11.68 2.82
N GLY A 636 7.76 10.46 2.34
CA GLY A 636 6.65 10.14 1.44
C GLY A 636 5.30 9.96 2.15
N SER A 637 5.22 10.05 3.46
CA SER A 637 3.95 9.93 4.21
C SER A 637 3.02 11.12 3.96
N ARG A 638 1.70 10.91 4.14
CA ARG A 638 0.69 11.97 3.99
C ARG A 638 0.97 13.17 4.88
N VAL A 639 1.39 12.93 6.11
CA VAL A 639 1.74 13.99 7.08
C VAL A 639 2.92 14.82 6.61
N MET A 640 3.99 14.17 6.16
CA MET A 640 5.20 14.85 5.69
C MET A 640 4.98 15.58 4.36
N ARG A 641 4.18 15.04 3.47
CA ARG A 641 3.85 15.68 2.18
C ARG A 641 3.09 17.02 2.34
N GLU A 642 2.45 17.24 3.49
CA GLU A 642 1.84 18.53 3.84
C GLU A 642 2.85 19.54 4.40
N GLN A 643 4.11 19.16 4.60
CA GLN A 643 5.16 20.03 5.11
C GLN A 643 5.92 20.71 3.97
N SER A 644 6.48 21.87 4.29
CA SER A 644 7.33 22.66 3.39
C SER A 644 8.58 23.12 4.15
N PHE A 645 9.74 22.94 3.52
CA PHE A 645 11.03 23.30 4.09
C PHE A 645 11.78 24.24 3.15
N ASP A 646 12.66 25.06 3.71
CA ASP A 646 13.54 25.90 2.90
C ASP A 646 14.67 25.07 2.31
N VAL A 647 15.22 24.14 3.09
CA VAL A 647 16.33 23.29 2.70
C VAL A 647 16.12 21.84 3.15
N ALA A 648 16.39 20.89 2.28
CA ALA A 648 16.55 19.48 2.61
C ALA A 648 18.05 19.12 2.63
N VAL A 649 18.54 18.60 3.75
CA VAL A 649 19.89 18.07 3.88
C VAL A 649 19.78 16.55 3.90
N VAL A 650 20.36 15.91 2.89
CA VAL A 650 20.30 14.46 2.67
C VAL A 650 21.65 13.85 3.00
N ASP A 651 21.74 13.09 4.09
CA ASP A 651 22.94 12.34 4.44
C ASP A 651 22.96 10.97 3.76
N GLU A 652 24.14 10.43 3.51
CA GLU A 652 24.36 9.18 2.79
C GLU A 652 23.59 9.12 1.45
N ALA A 653 23.55 10.22 0.72
CA ALA A 653 22.78 10.37 -0.51
C ALA A 653 23.15 9.35 -1.58
N SER A 654 24.38 8.85 -1.59
CA SER A 654 24.85 7.80 -2.52
C SER A 654 24.22 6.43 -2.30
N GLN A 655 23.54 6.20 -1.15
CA GLN A 655 22.82 4.97 -0.85
C GLN A 655 21.35 5.03 -1.30
N LEU A 656 20.91 6.14 -1.87
CA LEU A 656 19.54 6.35 -2.35
C LEU A 656 19.45 6.14 -3.87
N THR A 657 18.38 5.50 -4.31
CA THR A 657 17.94 5.61 -5.71
C THR A 657 17.40 7.02 -5.95
N GLU A 658 17.43 7.49 -7.19
CA GLU A 658 16.86 8.81 -7.52
C GLU A 658 15.41 8.95 -7.05
N PRO A 659 14.48 8.03 -7.36
CA PRO A 659 13.10 8.15 -6.88
C PRO A 659 12.96 8.19 -5.34
N SER A 660 13.80 7.47 -4.62
CA SER A 660 13.80 7.51 -3.14
C SER A 660 14.23 8.87 -2.60
N ALA A 661 15.24 9.50 -3.23
CA ALA A 661 15.69 10.84 -2.85
C ALA A 661 14.63 11.92 -3.15
N LEU A 662 13.92 11.81 -4.28
CA LEU A 662 12.92 12.78 -4.71
C LEU A 662 11.81 12.99 -3.68
N ALA A 663 11.46 11.99 -2.88
CA ALA A 663 10.46 12.10 -1.82
C ALA A 663 10.81 13.21 -0.81
N ALA A 664 12.07 13.33 -0.44
CA ALA A 664 12.55 14.39 0.45
C ALA A 664 12.78 15.71 -0.30
N LEU A 665 13.36 15.65 -1.50
CA LEU A 665 13.66 16.85 -2.28
C LEU A 665 12.39 17.64 -2.65
N ASN A 666 11.28 16.95 -2.90
CA ASN A 666 10.00 17.59 -3.22
C ASN A 666 9.41 18.42 -2.06
N LEU A 667 9.87 18.21 -0.83
CA LEU A 667 9.40 18.93 0.35
C LEU A 667 10.14 20.25 0.61
N ALA A 668 11.23 20.53 -0.11
CA ALA A 668 12.08 21.67 0.14
C ALA A 668 12.29 22.52 -1.13
N ASP A 669 12.53 23.81 -0.93
CA ASP A 669 12.81 24.74 -2.03
C ASP A 669 14.18 24.50 -2.66
N ARG A 670 15.16 24.13 -1.84
CA ARG A 670 16.52 23.78 -2.25
C ARG A 670 17.03 22.58 -1.44
N PHE A 671 18.14 21.98 -1.87
CA PHE A 671 18.65 20.78 -1.22
C PHE A 671 20.18 20.71 -1.20
N VAL A 672 20.68 19.95 -0.25
CA VAL A 672 22.10 19.62 -0.11
C VAL A 672 22.23 18.11 -0.02
N LEU A 673 22.95 17.50 -0.97
CA LEU A 673 23.25 16.08 -0.96
C LEU A 673 24.66 15.86 -0.42
N VAL A 674 24.76 15.06 0.63
CA VAL A 674 26.04 14.69 1.26
C VAL A 674 26.23 13.19 1.16
N GLY A 675 27.34 12.74 0.64
CA GLY A 675 27.58 11.31 0.47
C GLY A 675 28.96 10.97 -0.06
N ASP A 676 29.12 9.70 -0.38
CA ASP A 676 30.34 9.13 -0.94
C ASP A 676 29.97 8.08 -2.00
N HIS A 677 30.05 8.45 -3.24
CA HIS A 677 29.70 7.60 -4.38
C HIS A 677 30.66 6.43 -4.65
N GLU A 678 31.79 6.38 -3.92
CA GLU A 678 32.73 5.25 -3.96
C GLU A 678 32.36 4.14 -2.95
N GLN A 679 31.35 4.38 -2.09
CA GLN A 679 30.79 3.37 -1.19
C GLN A 679 29.71 2.52 -1.89
N LEU A 680 29.10 1.62 -1.11
CA LEU A 680 28.08 0.70 -1.64
C LEU A 680 26.92 1.46 -2.32
N PRO A 681 26.48 0.99 -3.50
CA PRO A 681 25.37 1.58 -4.21
C PRO A 681 24.02 1.32 -3.50
N PRO A 682 22.94 1.96 -3.93
CA PRO A 682 21.59 1.65 -3.48
C PRO A 682 21.26 0.15 -3.61
N VAL A 683 20.49 -0.36 -2.65
CA VAL A 683 19.96 -1.73 -2.72
C VAL A 683 18.63 -1.69 -3.46
N VAL A 684 18.52 -2.49 -4.51
CA VAL A 684 17.28 -2.74 -5.25
C VAL A 684 16.92 -4.22 -5.16
N GLN A 685 15.63 -4.55 -5.18
CA GLN A 685 15.14 -5.93 -5.10
C GLN A 685 15.00 -6.55 -6.49
N ALA A 686 14.66 -5.74 -7.48
CA ALA A 686 14.57 -6.19 -8.86
C ALA A 686 15.92 -6.65 -9.38
N ALA A 687 15.93 -7.78 -10.10
CA ALA A 687 17.17 -8.42 -10.53
C ALA A 687 17.86 -7.72 -11.71
N ASP A 688 17.17 -6.88 -12.49
CA ASP A 688 17.69 -6.17 -13.68
C ASP A 688 17.04 -4.80 -13.90
#